data_562ec7704059e736ad48038013e52d1c
#
_entry.id   562ec7704059e736ad48038013e52d1c
#
_cell.length_a   1.000
_cell.length_b   1.000
_cell.length_c   1.000
_cell.angle_alpha   90.00
_cell.angle_beta   90.00
_cell.angle_gamma   90.00
#
_symmetry.space_group_name_H-M   'P 1'
#
loop_
_entity.id
_entity.type
_entity.pdbx_description
1 polymer ?
#
loop_
_entity_poly.entity_id
_entity_poly.type
_entity_poly.pdbx_seq_one_letter_code
_entity_poly.pdbx_strand_id
1 'polypeptide(L)'
;MPTLVNYSGDDELYPGGSFCSSPMELGRLYSTIGSNLDLYYPPNKRPRSILEAIEGEQHYQEPGIEVLPDECLFEIFKRLPGGKERSLCACVSKRWLMLMSSICKDEIERTTSFAETVFPDENQDIECDGYLTRCLDGKKATDVRLAAIAVGTSSRGGLGKLSIRGSNSVRGVTNLGLSAVAHGCPSLRSLSLWDVSSIGDEGLSQIAKGCHMLEKLDLSHCSSITNKGLIAIAEGCPNLTTLNMESCPNIGNEGLQALARSCPKLQSISIKDCPLVGDHGVSNLLSLASNLSRVKLQALNITDFSLAVICHYGRAITNLVLSGLKNVTERGFWVMGAAQGLQKLVSLTVTSCRGVTDKSIEAIGKGCINLKQMYLRRCCFVTDSGLVAFAKAAVSLESLQLEECNRFTQSGIIVALSNIKTKLRSLTLVKCSGVKDIDMEVSMLSPCESLRSLAIQKCPGFGSSSLAMIGKLCPQLRHLNLTGLYGITDAGLLPLLENCEAGLVNVNLAGCWNLTDNIVSALARLHGGTLEVLNLDGCMKITDASLVTIANNCLVLNDLDMSKCAITDAGIAVLSRASLLSLQVLSLSGCSDLSNKCLPFLTILGQSLIGLNIQKCNSISSSTMEMLVEKLWRCDILI
;
A
#
# COMPACT_ATOMS: atom_id res chain seq x y z
N MET A 1 -8.64 10.03 2.36
CA MET A 1 -9.41 9.39 3.45
C MET A 1 -8.42 8.76 4.39
N PRO A 2 -8.40 9.07 5.68
CA PRO A 2 -7.56 8.36 6.61
C PRO A 2 -8.09 6.93 6.78
N THR A 3 -7.27 5.95 6.43
CA THR A 3 -7.58 4.54 6.66
C THR A 3 -7.15 4.19 8.09
N LEU A 4 -8.12 3.83 8.93
CA LEU A 4 -7.84 3.16 10.20
C LEU A 4 -7.09 1.86 9.89
N VAL A 5 -5.80 1.85 10.15
CA VAL A 5 -4.95 0.68 9.97
C VAL A 5 -5.12 -0.22 11.19
N ASN A 6 -5.77 -1.36 11.01
CA ASN A 6 -5.84 -2.40 12.03
C ASN A 6 -4.44 -2.98 12.29
N TYR A 7 -3.85 -2.64 13.41
CA TYR A 7 -2.69 -3.33 13.97
C TYR A 7 -3.19 -4.46 14.92
N SER A 8 -3.57 -5.60 14.37
CA SER A 8 -3.58 -6.83 15.14
C SER A 8 -2.24 -7.52 14.94
N GLY A 9 -1.38 -7.44 15.94
CA GLY A 9 -0.24 -8.33 16.01
C GLY A 9 -0.72 -9.70 16.44
N ASP A 10 -0.59 -10.65 15.57
CA ASP A 10 -0.35 -12.05 15.93
C ASP A 10 0.41 -12.72 14.78
N ASP A 11 1.44 -13.41 15.19
CA ASP A 11 2.41 -14.10 14.36
C ASP A 11 1.76 -15.12 13.43
N GLU A 12 2.06 -15.05 12.13
CA GLU A 12 2.62 -16.21 11.44
C GLU A 12 3.14 -15.80 10.06
N LEU A 13 4.32 -16.28 9.80
CA LEU A 13 5.19 -16.24 8.64
C LEU A 13 4.46 -16.45 7.30
N TYR A 14 4.47 -15.41 6.44
CA TYR A 14 4.61 -15.65 4.99
C TYR A 14 5.34 -14.49 4.31
N PRO A 15 6.35 -14.77 3.49
CA PRO A 15 7.12 -13.75 2.80
C PRO A 15 6.48 -13.38 1.46
N GLY A 16 6.27 -12.09 1.25
CA GLY A 16 6.21 -11.49 -0.08
C GLY A 16 4.90 -11.68 -0.84
N GLY A 17 3.94 -10.83 -0.59
CA GLY A 17 2.83 -10.57 -1.48
C GLY A 17 2.79 -9.09 -1.83
N SER A 18 2.75 -8.79 -3.10
CA SER A 18 2.40 -7.50 -3.65
C SER A 18 1.09 -7.04 -3.01
N PHE A 19 1.08 -5.89 -2.37
CA PHE A 19 -0.12 -5.32 -1.79
C PHE A 19 -1.12 -4.95 -2.89
N CYS A 20 -2.05 -5.84 -3.16
CA CYS A 20 -3.41 -5.46 -3.50
C CYS A 20 -4.20 -5.56 -2.20
N SER A 21 -4.52 -4.44 -1.61
CA SER A 21 -5.51 -4.40 -0.53
C SER A 21 -6.81 -5.00 -1.06
N SER A 22 -7.14 -6.19 -0.55
CA SER A 22 -8.33 -6.89 -0.98
C SER A 22 -9.59 -6.17 -0.49
N PRO A 23 -10.64 -6.10 -1.31
CA PRO A 23 -11.94 -5.52 -0.94
C PRO A 23 -12.72 -6.35 0.09
N MET A 24 -12.08 -7.31 0.78
CA MET A 24 -12.79 -8.24 1.67
C MET A 24 -13.21 -7.66 3.02
N GLU A 25 -12.58 -6.59 3.51
CA GLU A 25 -12.95 -6.07 4.84
C GLU A 25 -14.17 -5.16 4.83
N LEU A 26 -14.47 -4.50 3.70
CA LEU A 26 -15.73 -3.73 3.57
C LEU A 26 -16.96 -4.60 3.27
N GLY A 27 -16.77 -5.81 2.74
CA GLY A 27 -17.86 -6.75 2.47
C GLY A 27 -18.41 -7.48 3.71
N ARG A 28 -17.64 -7.52 4.80
CA ARG A 28 -18.09 -8.16 6.07
C ARG A 28 -18.97 -7.26 6.93
N LEU A 29 -18.93 -5.96 6.72
CA LEU A 29 -19.81 -5.01 7.45
C LEU A 29 -21.26 -5.05 6.95
N TYR A 30 -21.53 -5.57 5.73
CA TYR A 30 -22.89 -5.65 5.17
C TYR A 30 -23.51 -7.04 5.19
N SER A 31 -22.80 -8.09 5.65
CA SER A 31 -23.32 -9.47 5.63
C SER A 31 -23.88 -9.97 6.96
N THR A 32 -23.92 -9.13 8.00
CA THR A 32 -24.44 -9.54 9.33
C THR A 32 -25.88 -9.07 9.61
N ILE A 33 -26.52 -8.45 8.63
CA ILE A 33 -27.95 -8.14 8.72
C ILE A 33 -28.66 -8.92 7.61
N GLY A 34 -29.06 -10.16 7.89
CA GLY A 34 -29.90 -10.90 6.96
C GLY A 34 -29.69 -12.40 6.94
N SER A 35 -29.73 -13.06 8.08
CA SER A 35 -29.97 -14.50 8.17
C SER A 35 -31.08 -14.77 9.15
N ASN A 36 -32.28 -14.63 8.68
CA ASN A 36 -33.43 -15.45 9.06
C ASN A 36 -34.59 -14.98 8.19
N LEU A 37 -34.89 -15.77 7.17
CA LEU A 37 -36.26 -16.03 6.73
C LEU A 37 -36.22 -17.10 5.61
N ASP A 38 -36.90 -18.17 5.93
CA ASP A 38 -37.10 -19.34 5.09
C ASP A 38 -37.87 -19.06 3.79
N LEU A 39 -37.50 -19.89 2.78
CA LEU A 39 -38.37 -20.47 1.75
C LEU A 39 -39.58 -19.66 1.28
N TYR A 40 -39.52 -19.11 0.06
CA TYR A 40 -40.71 -19.12 -0.79
C TYR A 40 -40.37 -19.23 -2.28
N TYR A 41 -41.02 -20.23 -2.92
CA TYR A 41 -41.10 -20.47 -4.37
C TYR A 41 -41.95 -19.39 -5.05
N PRO A 42 -41.73 -19.08 -6.33
CA PRO A 42 -42.51 -18.05 -7.04
C PRO A 42 -43.83 -18.61 -7.52
N PRO A 43 -44.94 -17.92 -7.37
CA PRO A 43 -46.20 -18.31 -8.04
C PRO A 43 -46.35 -17.65 -9.41
N ASN A 44 -46.97 -18.42 -10.27
CA ASN A 44 -47.37 -18.17 -11.64
C ASN A 44 -48.19 -16.90 -11.86
N LYS A 45 -48.04 -16.38 -13.07
CA LYS A 45 -48.91 -15.36 -13.71
C LYS A 45 -50.40 -15.68 -13.59
N ARG A 46 -51.20 -14.68 -13.20
CA ARG A 46 -52.64 -14.65 -13.45
C ARG A 46 -53.06 -13.30 -14.03
N PRO A 47 -54.21 -13.29 -14.81
CA PRO A 47 -54.54 -12.22 -15.71
C PRO A 47 -55.36 -11.10 -15.05
N ARG A 48 -55.39 -9.94 -15.72
CA ARG A 48 -56.20 -8.76 -15.40
C ARG A 48 -57.68 -9.07 -15.24
N SER A 49 -58.31 -8.57 -14.19
CA SER A 49 -59.72 -8.20 -14.18
C SER A 49 -59.85 -6.77 -13.65
N ILE A 50 -60.72 -6.06 -14.36
CA ILE A 50 -61.17 -4.69 -14.14
C ILE A 50 -62.20 -4.71 -12.98
N LEU A 51 -62.11 -3.77 -12.03
CA LEU A 51 -63.22 -2.92 -11.60
C LEU A 51 -62.96 -2.29 -10.21
N GLU A 52 -63.27 -1.01 -10.18
CA GLU A 52 -63.81 -0.15 -9.13
C GLU A 52 -62.88 0.60 -8.19
N ALA A 53 -63.06 1.89 -8.35
CA ALA A 53 -62.55 2.99 -7.51
C ALA A 53 -63.13 2.98 -6.10
N ILE A 54 -62.32 3.21 -5.09
CA ILE A 54 -62.68 3.95 -3.89
C ILE A 54 -61.45 4.76 -3.41
N GLU A 55 -61.72 6.00 -3.07
CA GLU A 55 -60.89 7.07 -2.58
C GLU A 55 -59.97 6.69 -1.40
N GLY A 56 -58.79 7.31 -1.34
CA GLY A 56 -58.12 7.51 -0.08
C GLY A 56 -56.61 7.44 -0.13
N GLU A 57 -55.99 8.57 0.11
CA GLU A 57 -54.60 8.78 0.51
C GLU A 57 -53.51 8.68 -0.57
N GLN A 58 -53.18 9.85 -1.12
CA GLN A 58 -51.96 10.10 -1.86
C GLN A 58 -50.77 9.98 -0.89
N HIS A 59 -50.12 8.81 -0.87
CA HIS A 59 -48.74 8.69 -0.46
C HIS A 59 -47.89 9.43 -1.47
N TYR A 60 -47.39 10.60 -1.14
CA TYR A 60 -46.28 11.24 -1.82
C TYR A 60 -45.07 10.32 -1.67
N GLN A 61 -44.80 9.46 -2.65
CA GLN A 61 -43.50 8.86 -2.80
C GLN A 61 -42.52 9.99 -3.16
N GLU A 62 -41.54 10.25 -2.30
CA GLU A 62 -40.44 11.15 -2.64
C GLU A 62 -39.85 10.69 -3.96
N PRO A 63 -39.63 11.57 -4.95
CA PRO A 63 -39.11 11.20 -6.25
C PRO A 63 -37.68 10.68 -6.08
N GLY A 64 -37.48 9.39 -6.25
CA GLY A 64 -36.17 8.76 -6.20
C GLY A 64 -35.26 9.25 -7.34
N ILE A 65 -33.95 9.03 -7.22
CA ILE A 65 -32.92 9.39 -8.20
C ILE A 65 -33.21 8.88 -9.63
N GLU A 66 -34.03 7.85 -9.77
CA GLU A 66 -34.47 7.27 -11.05
C GLU A 66 -35.33 8.22 -11.91
N VAL A 67 -35.91 9.26 -11.32
CA VAL A 67 -36.73 10.27 -12.02
C VAL A 67 -35.84 11.29 -12.75
N LEU A 68 -34.54 11.37 -12.40
CA LEU A 68 -33.62 12.31 -13.05
C LEU A 68 -33.43 11.96 -14.54
N PRO A 69 -33.36 12.96 -15.43
CA PRO A 69 -32.97 12.79 -16.83
C PRO A 69 -31.58 12.17 -16.96
N ASP A 70 -31.30 11.52 -18.09
CA ASP A 70 -30.03 10.85 -18.38
C ASP A 70 -28.84 11.80 -18.29
N GLU A 71 -29.02 13.05 -18.71
CA GLU A 71 -28.01 14.11 -18.68
C GLU A 71 -27.61 14.46 -17.24
N CYS A 72 -28.61 14.54 -16.34
CA CYS A 72 -28.37 14.82 -14.93
C CYS A 72 -27.64 13.66 -14.23
N LEU A 73 -28.07 12.43 -14.49
CA LEU A 73 -27.41 11.23 -14.00
C LEU A 73 -25.97 11.11 -14.54
N PHE A 74 -25.76 11.42 -15.82
CA PHE A 74 -24.44 11.43 -16.44
C PHE A 74 -23.48 12.41 -15.75
N GLU A 75 -23.93 13.65 -15.48
CA GLU A 75 -23.13 14.66 -14.77
C GLU A 75 -22.86 14.27 -13.32
N ILE A 76 -23.76 13.57 -12.65
CA ILE A 76 -23.54 13.03 -11.29
C ILE A 76 -22.46 11.95 -11.35
N PHE A 77 -22.59 10.98 -12.27
CA PHE A 77 -21.65 9.86 -12.39
C PHE A 77 -20.25 10.31 -12.82
N LYS A 78 -20.15 11.34 -13.63
CA LYS A 78 -18.88 11.94 -14.04
C LYS A 78 -18.08 12.49 -12.86
N ARG A 79 -18.76 12.94 -11.80
CA ARG A 79 -18.13 13.49 -10.58
C ARG A 79 -17.79 12.43 -9.53
N LEU A 80 -18.11 11.16 -9.75
CA LEU A 80 -17.73 10.09 -8.82
C LEU A 80 -16.21 9.92 -8.81
N PRO A 81 -15.58 9.91 -7.61
CA PRO A 81 -14.14 10.04 -7.47
C PRO A 81 -13.32 8.81 -7.88
N GLY A 82 -13.92 7.63 -7.99
CA GLY A 82 -13.15 6.41 -8.22
C GLY A 82 -13.80 5.38 -9.16
N GLY A 83 -12.96 4.49 -9.72
CA GLY A 83 -13.43 3.38 -10.56
C GLY A 83 -14.28 2.36 -9.79
N LYS A 84 -14.11 2.27 -8.45
CA LYS A 84 -14.87 1.36 -7.59
C LYS A 84 -16.30 1.85 -7.41
N GLU A 85 -16.51 3.11 -7.10
CA GLU A 85 -17.81 3.75 -6.94
C GLU A 85 -18.59 3.72 -8.27
N ARG A 86 -17.91 3.97 -9.37
CA ARG A 86 -18.49 3.87 -10.72
C ARG A 86 -18.90 2.45 -11.05
N SER A 87 -18.08 1.46 -10.71
CA SER A 87 -18.41 0.05 -10.92
C SER A 87 -19.61 -0.39 -10.09
N LEU A 88 -19.78 0.12 -8.87
CA LEU A 88 -20.95 -0.13 -8.03
C LEU A 88 -22.22 0.49 -8.65
N CYS A 89 -22.15 1.74 -9.10
CA CYS A 89 -23.25 2.40 -9.80
C CYS A 89 -23.64 1.67 -11.08
N ALA A 90 -22.67 1.14 -11.84
CA ALA A 90 -22.94 0.35 -13.03
C ALA A 90 -23.70 -0.96 -12.76
N CYS A 91 -23.72 -1.44 -11.51
CA CYS A 91 -24.46 -2.64 -11.11
C CYS A 91 -25.92 -2.37 -10.70
N VAL A 92 -26.32 -1.11 -10.53
CA VAL A 92 -27.65 -0.74 -10.01
C VAL A 92 -28.75 -1.01 -11.04
N SER A 93 -28.58 -0.56 -12.28
CA SER A 93 -29.55 -0.78 -13.34
C SER A 93 -28.90 -0.79 -14.73
N LYS A 94 -29.61 -1.33 -15.73
CA LYS A 94 -29.16 -1.26 -17.13
C LYS A 94 -28.98 0.18 -17.61
N ARG A 95 -29.84 1.09 -17.18
CA ARG A 95 -29.78 2.52 -17.48
C ARG A 95 -28.49 3.14 -16.94
N TRP A 96 -28.16 2.85 -15.69
CA TRP A 96 -26.93 3.36 -15.04
C TRP A 96 -25.67 2.76 -15.67
N LEU A 97 -25.66 1.47 -15.95
CA LEU A 97 -24.57 0.81 -16.68
C LEU A 97 -24.34 1.50 -18.03
N MET A 98 -25.43 1.86 -18.70
CA MET A 98 -25.40 2.54 -19.99
C MET A 98 -24.74 3.93 -19.89
N LEU A 99 -25.12 4.73 -18.93
CA LEU A 99 -24.56 6.06 -18.72
C LEU A 99 -23.08 5.99 -18.28
N MET A 100 -22.77 5.09 -17.34
CA MET A 100 -21.40 4.91 -16.86
C MET A 100 -20.42 4.48 -17.96
N SER A 101 -20.84 3.65 -18.89
CA SER A 101 -20.00 3.18 -20.01
C SER A 101 -19.77 4.24 -21.10
N SER A 102 -20.55 5.31 -21.11
CA SER A 102 -20.39 6.43 -22.05
C SER A 102 -19.47 7.55 -21.54
N ILE A 103 -19.00 7.48 -20.27
CA ILE A 103 -18.07 8.45 -19.72
C ILE A 103 -16.67 8.20 -20.26
N CYS A 104 -16.13 9.15 -21.04
CA CYS A 104 -14.77 9.08 -21.59
C CYS A 104 -13.71 9.58 -20.60
N LYS A 105 -12.46 9.08 -20.73
CA LYS A 105 -11.33 9.47 -19.87
C LYS A 105 -11.08 10.98 -19.88
N ASP A 106 -11.16 11.61 -21.06
CA ASP A 106 -10.90 13.05 -21.23
C ASP A 106 -11.91 13.96 -20.52
N GLU A 107 -13.11 13.43 -20.22
CA GLU A 107 -14.14 14.16 -19.47
C GLU A 107 -13.89 14.14 -17.96
N ILE A 108 -13.15 13.13 -17.48
CA ILE A 108 -12.80 12.95 -16.05
C ILE A 108 -11.62 13.83 -15.66
N GLU A 109 -10.62 13.95 -16.52
CA GLU A 109 -9.40 14.74 -16.27
C GLU A 109 -9.67 16.24 -16.11
N ARG A 110 -10.74 16.74 -16.73
CA ARG A 110 -11.15 18.16 -16.60
C ARG A 110 -11.77 18.52 -15.24
N THR A 111 -12.24 17.54 -14.48
CA THR A 111 -12.89 17.75 -13.17
C THR A 111 -11.93 17.61 -11.99
N THR A 112 -10.73 17.04 -12.18
CA THR A 112 -9.75 16.76 -11.10
C THR A 112 -8.66 17.83 -10.94
N SER A 113 -8.64 18.89 -11.78
CA SER A 113 -7.60 19.94 -11.75
C SER A 113 -7.68 20.93 -10.57
N PHE A 114 -8.54 20.73 -9.59
CA PHE A 114 -8.72 21.62 -8.42
C PHE A 114 -8.35 21.03 -7.06
N ALA A 115 -7.74 19.85 -6.99
CA ALA A 115 -7.29 19.26 -5.74
C ALA A 115 -5.85 18.77 -5.88
N GLU A 116 -4.89 19.68 -5.99
CA GLU A 116 -3.48 19.37 -5.80
C GLU A 116 -3.04 19.80 -4.41
N THR A 117 -2.40 18.90 -3.74
CA THR A 117 -1.23 18.90 -2.87
C THR A 117 -1.41 17.96 -1.69
N VAL A 118 -1.15 16.68 -1.90
CA VAL A 118 -0.65 15.77 -0.85
C VAL A 118 0.29 14.75 -1.51
N PHE A 119 1.46 14.58 -0.93
CA PHE A 119 2.60 13.78 -1.37
C PHE A 119 2.23 12.37 -1.86
N PRO A 120 2.80 11.86 -2.96
CA PRO A 120 2.51 10.51 -3.44
C PRO A 120 3.28 9.49 -2.59
N ASP A 121 2.53 8.60 -1.95
CA ASP A 121 3.03 7.32 -1.47
C ASP A 121 3.27 6.43 -2.69
N GLU A 122 4.53 6.01 -2.93
CA GLU A 122 5.00 5.39 -4.18
C GLU A 122 4.44 3.98 -4.47
N ASN A 123 3.42 3.50 -3.73
CA ASN A 123 2.87 2.15 -3.87
C ASN A 123 1.37 2.06 -4.14
N GLN A 124 0.69 3.16 -4.42
CA GLN A 124 -0.70 3.11 -4.85
C GLN A 124 -0.83 3.77 -6.21
N ASP A 125 -0.72 2.97 -7.28
CA ASP A 125 -1.32 3.30 -8.56
C ASP A 125 -2.85 3.32 -8.39
N ILE A 126 -3.39 4.35 -7.75
CA ILE A 126 -4.81 4.69 -7.84
C ILE A 126 -5.00 5.31 -9.22
N GLU A 127 -4.97 4.45 -10.23
CA GLU A 127 -5.41 4.82 -11.56
C GLU A 127 -6.92 4.98 -11.49
N CYS A 128 -7.37 6.22 -11.43
CA CYS A 128 -8.74 6.61 -11.78
C CYS A 128 -8.90 6.47 -13.31
N ASP A 129 -8.70 5.26 -13.81
CA ASP A 129 -9.00 4.92 -15.19
C ASP A 129 -10.52 4.88 -15.33
N GLY A 130 -11.09 5.79 -16.10
CA GLY A 130 -12.53 5.88 -16.38
C GLY A 130 -13.12 4.69 -17.12
N TYR A 131 -12.48 3.51 -17.07
CA TYR A 131 -12.90 2.29 -17.73
C TYR A 131 -13.69 1.37 -16.82
N LEU A 132 -14.64 0.64 -17.42
CA LEU A 132 -15.41 -0.36 -16.71
C LEU A 132 -14.48 -1.49 -16.22
N THR A 133 -14.43 -1.67 -14.89
CA THR A 133 -13.58 -2.67 -14.23
C THR A 133 -14.42 -3.82 -13.70
N ARG A 134 -13.93 -5.06 -13.84
CA ARG A 134 -14.51 -6.25 -13.22
C ARG A 134 -13.43 -7.11 -12.56
N CYS A 135 -13.73 -7.55 -11.34
CA CYS A 135 -12.95 -8.53 -10.61
C CYS A 135 -13.83 -9.76 -10.34
N LEU A 136 -13.33 -10.95 -10.71
CA LEU A 136 -13.99 -12.23 -10.50
C LEU A 136 -13.11 -13.12 -9.65
N ASP A 137 -13.58 -13.46 -8.46
CA ASP A 137 -12.83 -14.24 -7.48
C ASP A 137 -13.51 -15.58 -7.18
N GLY A 138 -12.70 -16.61 -7.05
CA GLY A 138 -13.12 -17.91 -6.56
C GLY A 138 -14.30 -18.54 -7.34
N LYS A 139 -15.36 -18.94 -6.65
CA LYS A 139 -16.56 -19.57 -7.25
C LYS A 139 -17.31 -18.65 -8.22
N LYS A 140 -17.03 -17.35 -8.19
CA LYS A 140 -17.66 -16.38 -9.11
C LYS A 140 -16.91 -16.27 -10.44
N ALA A 141 -15.68 -16.78 -10.54
CA ALA A 141 -14.89 -16.79 -11.76
C ALA A 141 -15.27 -18.02 -12.60
N THR A 142 -16.17 -17.84 -13.56
CA THR A 142 -16.66 -18.91 -14.47
C THR A 142 -16.77 -18.40 -15.90
N ASP A 143 -16.65 -19.30 -16.89
CA ASP A 143 -16.78 -18.98 -18.32
C ASP A 143 -18.13 -18.34 -18.65
N VAL A 144 -19.21 -18.86 -18.06
CA VAL A 144 -20.57 -18.33 -18.27
C VAL A 144 -20.66 -16.86 -17.82
N ARG A 145 -20.01 -16.53 -16.71
CA ARG A 145 -20.03 -15.17 -16.19
C ARG A 145 -19.18 -14.22 -17.04
N LEU A 146 -18.03 -14.70 -17.52
CA LEU A 146 -17.20 -13.94 -18.47
C LEU A 146 -17.94 -13.69 -19.77
N ALA A 147 -18.61 -14.71 -20.34
CA ALA A 147 -19.42 -14.55 -21.54
C ALA A 147 -20.58 -13.57 -21.33
N ALA A 148 -21.28 -13.65 -20.19
CA ALA A 148 -22.34 -12.70 -19.85
C ALA A 148 -21.85 -11.25 -19.75
N ILE A 149 -20.68 -11.04 -19.14
CA ILE A 149 -20.03 -9.72 -19.06
C ILE A 149 -19.64 -9.24 -20.46
N ALA A 150 -19.00 -10.07 -21.25
CA ALA A 150 -18.57 -9.74 -22.61
C ALA A 150 -19.76 -9.32 -23.49
N VAL A 151 -20.84 -10.09 -23.49
CA VAL A 151 -22.08 -9.77 -24.23
C VAL A 151 -22.75 -8.51 -23.69
N GLY A 152 -22.85 -8.36 -22.37
CA GLY A 152 -23.50 -7.22 -21.73
C GLY A 152 -22.78 -5.88 -21.91
N THR A 153 -21.47 -5.90 -22.25
CA THR A 153 -20.66 -4.70 -22.43
C THR A 153 -20.22 -4.46 -23.87
N SER A 154 -20.40 -5.44 -24.78
CA SER A 154 -19.86 -5.43 -26.16
C SER A 154 -20.31 -4.25 -27.00
N SER A 155 -21.58 -3.83 -26.88
CA SER A 155 -22.14 -2.70 -27.64
C SER A 155 -21.43 -1.35 -27.37
N ARG A 156 -20.54 -1.30 -26.42
CA ARG A 156 -19.84 -0.10 -25.93
C ARG A 156 -18.33 -0.27 -25.80
N GLY A 157 -17.75 -1.22 -26.54
CA GLY A 157 -16.33 -1.49 -26.55
C GLY A 157 -15.85 -2.44 -25.44
N GLY A 158 -16.74 -2.88 -24.54
CA GLY A 158 -16.44 -3.88 -23.51
C GLY A 158 -15.78 -3.31 -22.26
N LEU A 159 -15.06 -4.21 -21.56
CA LEU A 159 -14.31 -3.86 -20.35
C LEU A 159 -12.97 -3.19 -20.68
N GLY A 160 -12.53 -2.21 -19.87
CA GLY A 160 -11.17 -1.70 -19.88
C GLY A 160 -10.23 -2.49 -18.96
N LYS A 161 -10.74 -3.01 -17.84
CA LYS A 161 -9.92 -3.78 -16.88
C LYS A 161 -10.65 -5.02 -16.40
N LEU A 162 -9.96 -6.17 -16.47
CA LEU A 162 -10.44 -7.46 -16.00
C LEU A 162 -9.41 -8.13 -15.10
N SER A 163 -9.83 -8.51 -13.88
CA SER A 163 -9.05 -9.33 -12.98
C SER A 163 -9.79 -10.63 -12.68
N ILE A 164 -9.10 -11.75 -12.83
CA ILE A 164 -9.61 -13.09 -12.57
C ILE A 164 -8.70 -13.76 -11.56
N ARG A 165 -9.27 -14.14 -10.42
CA ARG A 165 -8.61 -14.98 -9.42
C ARG A 165 -9.24 -16.35 -9.43
N GLY A 166 -8.43 -17.36 -9.72
CA GLY A 166 -8.87 -18.74 -9.79
C GLY A 166 -9.31 -19.28 -8.44
N SER A 167 -10.02 -20.38 -8.51
CA SER A 167 -10.26 -21.29 -7.39
C SER A 167 -10.12 -22.70 -7.92
N ASN A 168 -9.76 -23.64 -7.05
CA ASN A 168 -9.71 -25.09 -7.36
C ASN A 168 -11.10 -25.68 -7.64
N SER A 169 -12.03 -24.91 -8.23
CA SER A 169 -13.39 -25.37 -8.56
C SER A 169 -13.43 -26.03 -9.93
N VAL A 170 -14.18 -27.12 -10.05
CA VAL A 170 -14.39 -27.90 -11.30
C VAL A 170 -15.02 -27.05 -12.44
N ARG A 171 -15.60 -25.91 -12.14
CA ARG A 171 -16.26 -24.99 -13.09
C ARG A 171 -15.56 -23.62 -13.13
N GLY A 172 -14.22 -23.62 -13.13
CA GLY A 172 -13.42 -22.39 -13.21
C GLY A 172 -13.47 -21.72 -14.60
N VAL A 173 -12.67 -20.67 -14.73
CA VAL A 173 -12.45 -20.00 -16.02
C VAL A 173 -11.49 -20.83 -16.86
N THR A 174 -11.83 -21.00 -18.16
CA THR A 174 -11.02 -21.70 -19.15
C THR A 174 -10.68 -20.80 -20.35
N ASN A 175 -10.03 -21.35 -21.36
CA ASN A 175 -9.76 -20.64 -22.63
C ASN A 175 -11.06 -20.13 -23.29
N LEU A 176 -12.20 -20.81 -23.08
CA LEU A 176 -13.49 -20.40 -23.64
C LEU A 176 -13.97 -19.06 -23.04
N GLY A 177 -13.81 -18.88 -21.74
CA GLY A 177 -14.15 -17.61 -21.09
C GLY A 177 -13.29 -16.44 -21.61
N LEU A 178 -11.97 -16.66 -21.79
CA LEU A 178 -11.09 -15.65 -22.39
C LEU A 178 -11.43 -15.37 -23.87
N SER A 179 -11.83 -16.40 -24.63
CA SER A 179 -12.30 -16.21 -26.00
C SER A 179 -13.53 -15.30 -26.06
N ALA A 180 -14.49 -15.50 -25.15
CA ALA A 180 -15.66 -14.63 -25.06
C ALA A 180 -15.29 -13.18 -24.74
N VAL A 181 -14.34 -12.98 -23.81
CA VAL A 181 -13.80 -11.65 -23.48
C VAL A 181 -13.10 -11.02 -24.67
N ALA A 182 -12.28 -11.76 -25.40
CA ALA A 182 -11.57 -11.28 -26.58
C ALA A 182 -12.52 -10.73 -27.66
N HIS A 183 -13.66 -11.41 -27.87
CA HIS A 183 -14.68 -10.98 -28.84
C HIS A 183 -15.52 -9.80 -28.34
N GLY A 184 -15.86 -9.77 -27.05
CA GLY A 184 -16.77 -8.77 -26.49
C GLY A 184 -16.11 -7.53 -25.89
N CYS A 185 -14.79 -7.53 -25.69
CA CYS A 185 -14.07 -6.45 -25.01
C CYS A 185 -12.81 -6.00 -25.78
N PRO A 186 -12.91 -5.47 -27.01
CA PRO A 186 -11.76 -5.06 -27.81
C PRO A 186 -10.98 -3.89 -27.21
N SER A 187 -11.60 -3.10 -26.32
CA SER A 187 -10.95 -1.99 -25.61
C SER A 187 -10.25 -2.40 -24.30
N LEU A 188 -10.06 -3.71 -24.05
CA LEU A 188 -9.39 -4.20 -22.85
C LEU A 188 -7.94 -3.70 -22.79
N ARG A 189 -7.62 -2.96 -21.71
CA ARG A 189 -6.29 -2.40 -21.47
C ARG A 189 -5.51 -3.11 -20.37
N SER A 190 -6.21 -3.70 -19.40
CA SER A 190 -5.56 -4.40 -18.30
C SER A 190 -6.20 -5.76 -18.06
N LEU A 191 -5.39 -6.81 -18.11
CA LEU A 191 -5.77 -8.19 -17.81
C LEU A 191 -4.87 -8.73 -16.68
N SER A 192 -5.48 -9.19 -15.59
CA SER A 192 -4.80 -9.88 -14.50
C SER A 192 -5.40 -11.28 -14.32
N LEU A 193 -4.53 -12.29 -14.41
CA LEU A 193 -4.84 -13.71 -14.23
C LEU A 193 -4.02 -14.23 -13.04
N TRP A 194 -4.69 -14.62 -11.97
CA TRP A 194 -4.03 -15.11 -10.77
C TRP A 194 -4.56 -16.49 -10.39
N ASP A 195 -3.65 -17.48 -10.29
CA ASP A 195 -3.97 -18.88 -9.93
C ASP A 195 -5.05 -19.51 -10.82
N VAL A 196 -4.95 -19.32 -12.15
CA VAL A 196 -5.89 -19.84 -13.15
C VAL A 196 -5.19 -20.89 -14.00
N SER A 197 -5.04 -22.11 -13.47
CA SER A 197 -4.32 -23.22 -14.11
C SER A 197 -5.04 -23.78 -15.36
N SER A 198 -6.33 -23.53 -15.51
CA SER A 198 -7.12 -23.99 -16.67
C SER A 198 -6.99 -23.09 -17.91
N ILE A 199 -6.35 -21.93 -17.78
CA ILE A 199 -6.05 -21.04 -18.91
C ILE A 199 -4.66 -21.39 -19.42
N GLY A 200 -4.56 -21.68 -20.71
CA GLY A 200 -3.30 -21.95 -21.40
C GLY A 200 -3.02 -20.95 -22.52
N ASP A 201 -2.07 -21.30 -23.37
CA ASP A 201 -1.61 -20.48 -24.50
C ASP A 201 -2.71 -20.11 -25.47
N GLU A 202 -3.70 -20.98 -25.67
CA GLU A 202 -4.85 -20.73 -26.54
C GLU A 202 -5.68 -19.56 -26.05
N GLY A 203 -5.97 -19.48 -24.74
CA GLY A 203 -6.70 -18.36 -24.14
C GLY A 203 -5.99 -17.03 -24.35
N LEU A 204 -4.68 -16.98 -24.14
CA LEU A 204 -3.88 -15.79 -24.40
C LEU A 204 -3.81 -15.43 -25.88
N SER A 205 -3.76 -16.44 -26.77
CA SER A 205 -3.79 -16.21 -28.21
C SER A 205 -5.12 -15.58 -28.67
N GLN A 206 -6.25 -15.96 -28.07
CA GLN A 206 -7.53 -15.31 -28.33
C GLN A 206 -7.55 -13.84 -27.86
N ILE A 207 -7.03 -13.57 -26.65
CA ILE A 207 -6.87 -12.19 -26.14
C ILE A 207 -5.98 -11.37 -27.10
N ALA A 208 -4.86 -11.92 -27.54
CA ALA A 208 -3.95 -11.26 -28.48
C ALA A 208 -4.64 -10.87 -29.80
N LYS A 209 -5.55 -11.72 -30.29
CA LYS A 209 -6.32 -11.48 -31.53
C LYS A 209 -7.44 -10.45 -31.38
N GLY A 210 -8.04 -10.32 -30.19
CA GLY A 210 -9.20 -9.46 -29.96
C GLY A 210 -8.90 -8.17 -29.23
N CYS A 211 -7.84 -8.12 -28.39
CA CYS A 211 -7.59 -7.03 -27.46
C CYS A 211 -6.27 -6.29 -27.75
N HIS A 212 -6.16 -5.65 -28.93
CA HIS A 212 -4.91 -4.96 -29.35
C HIS A 212 -4.56 -3.73 -28.52
N MET A 213 -5.48 -3.25 -27.69
CA MET A 213 -5.28 -2.10 -26.80
C MET A 213 -4.68 -2.49 -25.44
N LEU A 214 -4.29 -3.78 -25.26
CA LEU A 214 -3.78 -4.25 -23.98
C LEU A 214 -2.46 -3.55 -23.60
N GLU A 215 -2.46 -2.88 -22.46
CA GLU A 215 -1.36 -2.11 -21.90
C GLU A 215 -0.71 -2.81 -20.71
N LYS A 216 -1.50 -3.56 -19.91
CA LYS A 216 -1.03 -4.20 -18.69
C LYS A 216 -1.44 -5.68 -18.68
N LEU A 217 -0.47 -6.55 -18.47
CA LEU A 217 -0.67 -7.99 -18.33
C LEU A 217 -0.05 -8.47 -17.02
N ASP A 218 -0.85 -9.15 -16.21
CA ASP A 218 -0.40 -9.80 -14.98
C ASP A 218 -0.73 -11.29 -15.06
N LEU A 219 0.32 -12.12 -14.95
CA LEU A 219 0.26 -13.58 -14.98
C LEU A 219 0.90 -14.11 -13.70
N SER A 220 0.09 -14.46 -12.72
CA SER A 220 0.57 -15.00 -11.45
C SER A 220 0.04 -16.39 -11.21
N HIS A 221 0.93 -17.35 -10.89
CA HIS A 221 0.60 -18.76 -10.66
C HIS A 221 -0.15 -19.44 -11.83
N CYS A 222 0.15 -19.04 -13.07
CA CYS A 222 -0.46 -19.59 -14.29
C CYS A 222 0.44 -20.70 -14.87
N SER A 223 0.31 -21.92 -14.38
CA SER A 223 1.19 -23.05 -14.72
C SER A 223 1.00 -23.59 -16.15
N SER A 224 -0.15 -23.38 -16.77
CA SER A 224 -0.46 -23.88 -18.14
C SER A 224 -0.04 -22.91 -19.24
N ILE A 225 0.39 -21.70 -18.90
CA ILE A 225 0.89 -20.73 -19.87
C ILE A 225 2.38 -20.96 -20.11
N THR A 226 2.76 -20.99 -21.40
CA THR A 226 4.13 -21.21 -21.85
C THR A 226 4.65 -20.01 -22.64
N ASN A 227 5.87 -20.13 -23.19
CA ASN A 227 6.42 -19.14 -24.12
C ASN A 227 5.49 -18.84 -25.31
N LYS A 228 4.70 -19.82 -25.78
CA LYS A 228 3.80 -19.64 -26.92
C LYS A 228 2.69 -18.62 -26.63
N GLY A 229 2.10 -18.68 -25.44
CA GLY A 229 1.10 -17.69 -25.03
C GLY A 229 1.67 -16.28 -24.93
N LEU A 230 2.90 -16.16 -24.41
CA LEU A 230 3.57 -14.86 -24.28
C LEU A 230 3.98 -14.29 -25.64
N ILE A 231 4.43 -15.14 -26.58
CA ILE A 231 4.73 -14.76 -27.96
C ILE A 231 3.47 -14.24 -28.65
N ALA A 232 2.35 -14.94 -28.53
CA ALA A 232 1.09 -14.50 -29.11
C ALA A 232 0.67 -13.10 -28.58
N ILE A 233 0.80 -12.86 -27.26
CA ILE A 233 0.54 -11.54 -26.67
C ILE A 233 1.51 -10.50 -27.23
N ALA A 234 2.79 -10.82 -27.36
CA ALA A 234 3.79 -9.88 -27.88
C ALA A 234 3.45 -9.44 -29.31
N GLU A 235 3.00 -10.37 -30.16
CA GLU A 235 2.64 -10.09 -31.54
C GLU A 235 1.31 -9.34 -31.68
N GLY A 236 0.31 -9.65 -30.83
CA GLY A 236 -1.03 -9.08 -30.92
C GLY A 236 -1.24 -7.79 -30.11
N CYS A 237 -0.37 -7.50 -29.13
CA CYS A 237 -0.54 -6.38 -28.19
C CYS A 237 0.69 -5.46 -28.14
N PRO A 238 0.99 -4.70 -29.21
CA PRO A 238 2.20 -3.85 -29.27
C PRO A 238 2.18 -2.67 -28.30
N ASN A 239 1.03 -2.38 -27.71
CA ASN A 239 0.85 -1.29 -26.75
C ASN A 239 1.18 -1.69 -25.30
N LEU A 240 1.67 -2.91 -25.07
CA LEU A 240 1.99 -3.40 -23.73
C LEU A 240 3.08 -2.54 -23.06
N THR A 241 2.74 -1.96 -21.91
CA THR A 241 3.63 -1.11 -21.10
C THR A 241 4.11 -1.81 -19.84
N THR A 242 3.30 -2.71 -19.28
CA THR A 242 3.58 -3.38 -18.01
C THR A 242 3.33 -4.88 -18.12
N LEU A 243 4.32 -5.66 -17.69
CA LEU A 243 4.20 -7.11 -17.54
C LEU A 243 4.61 -7.54 -16.14
N ASN A 244 3.71 -8.25 -15.44
CA ASN A 244 4.00 -8.94 -14.20
C ASN A 244 3.87 -10.45 -14.40
N MET A 245 4.86 -11.20 -13.93
CA MET A 245 4.86 -12.67 -13.93
C MET A 245 5.36 -13.17 -12.58
N GLU A 246 4.58 -14.01 -11.94
CA GLU A 246 4.94 -14.64 -10.67
C GLU A 246 4.64 -16.13 -10.73
N SER A 247 5.63 -16.96 -10.36
CA SER A 247 5.50 -18.43 -10.29
C SER A 247 4.89 -19.04 -11.57
N CYS A 248 5.41 -18.62 -12.73
CA CYS A 248 5.05 -19.15 -14.04
C CYS A 248 6.17 -20.11 -14.53
N PRO A 249 6.07 -21.42 -14.22
CA PRO A 249 7.19 -22.36 -14.40
C PRO A 249 7.55 -22.65 -15.86
N ASN A 250 6.60 -22.45 -16.80
CA ASN A 250 6.75 -22.80 -18.20
C ASN A 250 7.06 -21.59 -19.11
N ILE A 251 7.20 -20.40 -18.53
CA ILE A 251 7.64 -19.20 -19.26
C ILE A 251 9.15 -19.01 -19.05
N GLY A 252 9.87 -18.84 -20.15
CA GLY A 252 11.33 -18.72 -20.14
C GLY A 252 11.85 -17.61 -21.05
N ASN A 253 13.09 -17.78 -21.50
CA ASN A 253 13.86 -16.76 -22.23
C ASN A 253 13.23 -16.35 -23.56
N GLU A 254 12.61 -17.28 -24.29
CA GLU A 254 12.03 -17.05 -25.63
C GLU A 254 10.82 -16.09 -25.56
N GLY A 255 9.94 -16.29 -24.57
CA GLY A 255 8.80 -15.41 -24.35
C GLY A 255 9.21 -13.97 -24.06
N LEU A 256 10.25 -13.79 -23.22
CA LEU A 256 10.80 -12.46 -22.90
C LEU A 256 11.45 -11.80 -24.13
N GLN A 257 12.14 -12.58 -24.97
CA GLN A 257 12.74 -12.07 -26.21
C GLN A 257 11.67 -11.57 -27.19
N ALA A 258 10.58 -12.31 -27.34
CA ALA A 258 9.47 -11.91 -28.20
C ALA A 258 8.83 -10.58 -27.72
N LEU A 259 8.58 -10.45 -26.42
CA LEU A 259 8.06 -9.21 -25.83
C LEU A 259 8.99 -8.02 -26.09
N ALA A 260 10.29 -8.20 -25.87
CA ALA A 260 11.26 -7.14 -26.07
C ALA A 260 11.33 -6.65 -27.53
N ARG A 261 11.09 -7.55 -28.50
CA ARG A 261 11.07 -7.22 -29.93
C ARG A 261 9.77 -6.54 -30.37
N SER A 262 8.63 -7.01 -29.86
CA SER A 262 7.32 -6.65 -30.39
C SER A 262 6.57 -5.61 -29.55
N CYS A 263 7.00 -5.35 -28.30
CA CYS A 263 6.39 -4.36 -27.41
C CYS A 263 7.31 -3.17 -27.13
N PRO A 264 7.45 -2.21 -28.05
CA PRO A 264 8.40 -1.09 -27.91
C PRO A 264 8.04 -0.11 -26.79
N LYS A 265 6.79 -0.15 -26.31
CA LYS A 265 6.30 0.71 -25.22
C LYS A 265 6.50 0.10 -23.83
N LEU A 266 7.17 -1.05 -23.71
CA LEU A 266 7.36 -1.74 -22.43
C LEU A 266 8.23 -0.90 -21.49
N GLN A 267 7.65 -0.49 -20.35
CA GLN A 267 8.26 0.38 -19.35
C GLN A 267 8.50 -0.31 -18.02
N SER A 268 7.65 -1.26 -17.66
CA SER A 268 7.69 -1.93 -16.37
C SER A 268 7.65 -3.44 -16.53
N ILE A 269 8.60 -4.13 -15.91
CA ILE A 269 8.60 -5.59 -15.86
C ILE A 269 8.88 -6.09 -14.44
N SER A 270 8.09 -7.05 -14.00
CA SER A 270 8.27 -7.76 -12.75
C SER A 270 8.26 -9.26 -13.00
N ILE A 271 9.36 -9.94 -12.68
CA ILE A 271 9.51 -11.39 -12.86
C ILE A 271 9.90 -11.99 -11.51
N LYS A 272 9.05 -12.87 -10.98
CA LYS A 272 9.28 -13.52 -9.71
C LYS A 272 9.10 -15.03 -9.83
N ASP A 273 10.06 -15.79 -9.31
CA ASP A 273 9.98 -17.24 -9.19
C ASP A 273 9.60 -17.96 -10.51
N CYS A 274 10.28 -17.56 -11.61
CA CYS A 274 10.15 -18.16 -12.93
C CYS A 274 11.45 -18.89 -13.27
N PRO A 275 11.55 -20.22 -13.05
CA PRO A 275 12.80 -20.96 -13.06
C PRO A 275 13.47 -21.08 -14.45
N LEU A 276 12.70 -20.98 -15.53
CA LEU A 276 13.22 -21.02 -16.91
C LEU A 276 13.73 -19.65 -17.40
N VAL A 277 13.54 -18.59 -16.60
CA VAL A 277 14.13 -17.28 -16.91
C VAL A 277 15.53 -17.21 -16.35
N GLY A 278 16.50 -17.10 -17.25
CA GLY A 278 17.93 -16.99 -16.93
C GLY A 278 18.58 -15.78 -17.58
N ASP A 279 19.91 -15.78 -17.60
CA ASP A 279 20.73 -14.67 -18.11
C ASP A 279 20.40 -14.30 -19.57
N HIS A 280 20.12 -15.27 -20.43
CA HIS A 280 19.76 -15.02 -21.82
C HIS A 280 18.44 -14.25 -21.96
N GLY A 281 17.43 -14.58 -21.15
CA GLY A 281 16.15 -13.88 -21.17
C GLY A 281 16.27 -12.43 -20.72
N VAL A 282 16.98 -12.20 -19.62
CA VAL A 282 17.24 -10.85 -19.10
C VAL A 282 18.09 -10.04 -20.07
N SER A 283 19.13 -10.66 -20.69
CA SER A 283 19.98 -9.98 -21.67
C SER A 283 19.19 -9.55 -22.91
N ASN A 284 18.40 -10.44 -23.50
CA ASN A 284 17.57 -10.13 -24.66
C ASN A 284 16.54 -9.04 -24.35
N LEU A 285 15.92 -9.12 -23.17
CA LEU A 285 14.94 -8.14 -22.72
C LEU A 285 15.56 -6.73 -22.66
N LEU A 286 16.67 -6.57 -21.95
CA LEU A 286 17.29 -5.26 -21.72
C LEU A 286 17.97 -4.67 -22.95
N SER A 287 18.54 -5.51 -23.81
CA SER A 287 19.19 -5.04 -25.04
C SER A 287 18.20 -4.52 -26.07
N LEU A 288 16.96 -5.04 -26.09
CA LEU A 288 15.93 -4.69 -27.06
C LEU A 288 14.90 -3.69 -26.55
N ALA A 289 14.49 -3.80 -25.27
CA ALA A 289 13.48 -2.92 -24.65
C ALA A 289 14.12 -1.68 -24.03
N SER A 290 14.46 -0.69 -24.84
CA SER A 290 15.19 0.53 -24.42
C SER A 290 14.39 1.48 -23.51
N ASN A 291 13.07 1.30 -23.40
CA ASN A 291 12.18 2.15 -22.61
C ASN A 291 11.89 1.63 -21.20
N LEU A 292 12.52 0.50 -20.81
CA LEU A 292 12.34 -0.09 -19.48
C LEU A 292 12.86 0.85 -18.39
N SER A 293 11.95 1.36 -17.59
CA SER A 293 12.23 2.27 -16.46
C SER A 293 12.11 1.57 -15.11
N ARG A 294 11.25 0.57 -14.99
CA ARG A 294 11.03 -0.21 -13.77
C ARG A 294 11.32 -1.69 -14.02
N VAL A 295 12.30 -2.23 -13.31
CA VAL A 295 12.73 -3.63 -13.44
C VAL A 295 12.74 -4.29 -12.08
N LYS A 296 11.98 -5.37 -11.92
CA LYS A 296 11.90 -6.16 -10.70
C LYS A 296 12.21 -7.63 -11.00
N LEU A 297 13.33 -8.13 -10.46
CA LEU A 297 13.81 -9.49 -10.65
C LEU A 297 13.92 -10.19 -9.30
N GLN A 298 13.13 -11.25 -9.09
CA GLN A 298 13.03 -11.90 -7.80
C GLN A 298 13.11 -13.43 -7.93
N ALA A 299 13.94 -14.05 -7.12
CA ALA A 299 14.11 -15.51 -7.06
C ALA A 299 14.31 -16.17 -8.43
N LEU A 300 15.19 -15.57 -9.26
CA LEU A 300 15.53 -16.06 -10.60
C LEU A 300 16.90 -16.73 -10.64
N ASN A 301 17.11 -17.60 -11.63
CA ASN A 301 18.38 -18.27 -11.89
C ASN A 301 19.32 -17.43 -12.76
N ILE A 302 19.53 -16.19 -12.38
CA ILE A 302 20.45 -15.25 -13.06
C ILE A 302 21.77 -15.13 -12.30
N THR A 303 22.82 -14.76 -13.03
CA THR A 303 24.19 -14.62 -12.52
C THR A 303 24.69 -13.18 -12.59
N ASP A 304 25.97 -12.97 -12.29
CA ASP A 304 26.65 -11.68 -12.43
C ASP A 304 26.58 -11.12 -13.86
N PHE A 305 26.44 -12.00 -14.87
CA PHE A 305 26.26 -11.60 -16.25
C PHE A 305 24.99 -10.77 -16.47
N SER A 306 23.86 -11.18 -15.91
CA SER A 306 22.62 -10.37 -15.98
C SER A 306 22.81 -8.99 -15.37
N LEU A 307 23.50 -8.87 -14.24
CA LEU A 307 23.77 -7.56 -13.64
C LEU A 307 24.67 -6.69 -14.52
N ALA A 308 25.69 -7.28 -15.14
CA ALA A 308 26.53 -6.56 -16.09
C ALA A 308 25.72 -6.03 -17.29
N VAL A 309 24.78 -6.84 -17.81
CA VAL A 309 23.86 -6.44 -18.88
C VAL A 309 22.93 -5.31 -18.44
N ILE A 310 22.33 -5.41 -17.23
CA ILE A 310 21.52 -4.34 -16.64
C ILE A 310 22.32 -3.05 -16.57
N CYS A 311 23.57 -3.13 -16.14
CA CYS A 311 24.45 -1.98 -16.00
C CYS A 311 24.86 -1.36 -17.33
N HIS A 312 24.92 -2.15 -18.40
CA HIS A 312 25.30 -1.67 -19.73
C HIS A 312 24.13 -1.07 -20.52
N TYR A 313 22.98 -1.75 -20.51
CA TYR A 313 21.81 -1.38 -21.31
C TYR A 313 20.74 -0.62 -20.52
N GLY A 314 20.79 -0.61 -19.19
CA GLY A 314 19.76 -0.05 -18.33
C GLY A 314 19.65 1.48 -18.27
N ARG A 315 19.92 2.19 -19.38
CA ARG A 315 19.99 3.65 -19.45
C ARG A 315 18.69 4.37 -19.10
N ALA A 316 17.55 3.71 -19.23
CA ALA A 316 16.24 4.24 -18.88
C ALA A 316 15.78 3.83 -17.48
N ILE A 317 16.48 2.89 -16.81
CA ILE A 317 16.06 2.35 -15.51
C ILE A 317 16.14 3.42 -14.43
N THR A 318 14.99 3.70 -13.81
CA THR A 318 14.84 4.58 -12.65
C THR A 318 14.63 3.81 -11.36
N ASN A 319 13.96 2.66 -11.44
CA ASN A 319 13.64 1.81 -10.29
C ASN A 319 14.10 0.37 -10.55
N LEU A 320 14.97 -0.14 -9.69
CA LEU A 320 15.52 -1.50 -9.78
C LEU A 320 15.28 -2.25 -8.48
N VAL A 321 14.64 -3.41 -8.57
CA VAL A 321 14.39 -4.32 -7.43
C VAL A 321 15.04 -5.68 -7.72
N LEU A 322 15.96 -6.08 -6.86
CA LEU A 322 16.69 -7.34 -6.93
C LEU A 322 16.45 -8.12 -5.64
N SER A 323 15.83 -9.29 -5.72
CA SER A 323 15.47 -10.06 -4.54
C SER A 323 15.77 -11.55 -4.67
N GLY A 324 16.40 -12.15 -3.65
CA GLY A 324 16.61 -13.60 -3.59
C GLY A 324 17.47 -14.16 -4.70
N LEU A 325 18.37 -13.37 -5.28
CA LEU A 325 19.26 -13.77 -6.37
C LEU A 325 20.46 -14.55 -5.81
N LYS A 326 20.35 -15.88 -5.80
CA LYS A 326 21.32 -16.76 -5.11
C LYS A 326 22.67 -16.87 -5.85
N ASN A 327 22.65 -16.76 -7.18
CA ASN A 327 23.83 -16.97 -8.04
C ASN A 327 24.54 -15.64 -8.39
N VAL A 328 24.05 -14.52 -7.89
CA VAL A 328 24.70 -13.22 -8.06
C VAL A 328 25.68 -13.01 -6.91
N THR A 329 26.95 -12.77 -7.28
CA THR A 329 28.06 -12.59 -6.33
C THR A 329 28.39 -11.12 -6.08
N GLU A 330 29.41 -10.85 -5.25
CA GLU A 330 29.93 -9.49 -5.01
C GLU A 330 30.34 -8.79 -6.33
N ARG A 331 30.88 -9.54 -7.29
CA ARG A 331 31.31 -8.99 -8.58
C ARG A 331 30.18 -8.38 -9.37
N GLY A 332 29.00 -9.03 -9.39
CA GLY A 332 27.81 -8.52 -10.07
C GLY A 332 27.38 -7.16 -9.53
N PHE A 333 27.29 -7.04 -8.20
CA PHE A 333 26.93 -5.76 -7.56
C PHE A 333 28.03 -4.71 -7.66
N TRP A 334 29.29 -5.12 -7.67
CA TRP A 334 30.42 -4.21 -7.87
C TRP A 334 30.40 -3.54 -9.25
N VAL A 335 30.03 -4.29 -10.29
CA VAL A 335 29.89 -3.78 -11.67
C VAL A 335 28.84 -2.66 -11.74
N MET A 336 27.81 -2.66 -10.90
CA MET A 336 26.83 -1.57 -10.86
C MET A 336 27.49 -0.21 -10.56
N GLY A 337 28.54 -0.20 -9.76
CA GLY A 337 29.30 1.01 -9.46
C GLY A 337 30.28 1.45 -10.55
N ALA A 338 30.71 0.53 -11.39
CA ALA A 338 31.69 0.80 -12.45
C ALA A 338 31.06 1.18 -13.80
N ALA A 339 29.79 0.83 -14.00
CA ALA A 339 29.10 0.96 -15.28
C ALA A 339 28.34 2.30 -15.39
N GLN A 340 28.43 2.92 -16.58
CA GLN A 340 27.77 4.19 -16.87
C GLN A 340 26.27 4.04 -17.24
N GLY A 341 25.73 2.83 -17.28
CA GLY A 341 24.36 2.56 -17.76
C GLY A 341 23.26 2.97 -16.78
N LEU A 342 23.53 2.96 -15.46
CA LEU A 342 22.51 3.22 -14.43
C LEU A 342 22.48 4.69 -13.94
N GLN A 343 22.81 5.63 -14.80
CA GLN A 343 22.86 7.06 -14.44
C GLN A 343 21.49 7.66 -14.06
N LYS A 344 20.39 7.06 -14.53
CA LYS A 344 19.03 7.49 -14.20
C LYS A 344 18.43 6.76 -13.00
N LEU A 345 19.19 5.85 -12.35
CA LEU A 345 18.69 5.07 -11.22
C LEU A 345 18.39 5.99 -10.04
N VAL A 346 17.13 6.04 -9.62
CA VAL A 346 16.62 6.83 -8.50
C VAL A 346 16.37 5.95 -7.29
N SER A 347 15.81 4.76 -7.48
CA SER A 347 15.45 3.84 -6.41
C SER A 347 16.07 2.46 -6.63
N LEU A 348 16.76 1.94 -5.62
CA LEU A 348 17.34 0.60 -5.61
C LEU A 348 16.88 -0.16 -4.36
N THR A 349 16.24 -1.30 -4.59
CA THR A 349 15.86 -2.25 -3.55
C THR A 349 16.62 -3.54 -3.71
N VAL A 350 17.31 -3.97 -2.66
CA VAL A 350 17.99 -5.27 -2.65
C VAL A 350 17.56 -6.08 -1.44
N THR A 351 17.04 -7.29 -1.69
CA THR A 351 16.51 -8.17 -0.65
C THR A 351 17.16 -9.55 -0.71
N SER A 352 17.68 -10.04 0.41
CA SER A 352 18.16 -11.42 0.56
C SER A 352 19.19 -11.84 -0.53
N CYS A 353 20.05 -10.93 -0.98
CA CYS A 353 21.10 -11.20 -1.95
C CYS A 353 22.45 -11.36 -1.24
N ARG A 354 23.08 -12.54 -1.39
CA ARG A 354 24.35 -12.87 -0.72
C ARG A 354 25.55 -12.07 -1.26
N GLY A 355 25.49 -11.62 -2.51
CA GLY A 355 26.54 -10.83 -3.15
C GLY A 355 26.63 -9.38 -2.68
N VAL A 356 25.68 -8.92 -1.85
CA VAL A 356 25.71 -7.55 -1.30
C VAL A 356 26.63 -7.52 -0.08
N THR A 357 27.82 -6.95 -0.27
CA THR A 357 28.90 -6.80 0.72
C THR A 357 29.27 -5.34 0.88
N ASP A 358 30.18 -5.03 1.79
CA ASP A 358 30.68 -3.68 2.02
C ASP A 358 31.26 -3.02 0.76
N LYS A 359 32.06 -3.79 -0.01
CA LYS A 359 32.65 -3.29 -1.25
C LYS A 359 31.61 -3.04 -2.34
N SER A 360 30.60 -3.89 -2.41
CA SER A 360 29.55 -3.76 -3.43
C SER A 360 28.67 -2.52 -3.17
N ILE A 361 28.27 -2.25 -1.93
CA ILE A 361 27.45 -1.07 -1.64
C ILE A 361 28.24 0.24 -1.77
N GLU A 362 29.52 0.24 -1.41
CA GLU A 362 30.40 1.38 -1.66
C GLU A 362 30.50 1.68 -3.16
N ALA A 363 30.69 0.65 -4.01
CA ALA A 363 30.72 0.80 -5.45
C ALA A 363 29.39 1.36 -6.00
N ILE A 364 28.25 0.84 -5.54
CA ILE A 364 26.92 1.35 -5.90
C ILE A 364 26.78 2.84 -5.55
N GLY A 365 27.22 3.25 -4.36
CA GLY A 365 27.19 4.64 -3.96
C GLY A 365 28.02 5.57 -4.84
N LYS A 366 29.19 5.10 -5.32
CA LYS A 366 30.05 5.84 -6.25
C LYS A 366 29.49 5.93 -7.67
N GLY A 367 28.90 4.84 -8.17
CA GLY A 367 28.49 4.74 -9.57
C GLY A 367 27.08 5.24 -9.85
N CYS A 368 26.14 5.10 -8.91
CA CYS A 368 24.75 5.51 -9.08
C CYS A 368 24.54 6.93 -8.49
N ILE A 369 25.06 7.95 -9.17
CA ILE A 369 25.14 9.33 -8.67
C ILE A 369 23.78 10.00 -8.40
N ASN A 370 22.71 9.52 -9.07
CA ASN A 370 21.35 10.03 -8.91
C ASN A 370 20.48 9.18 -7.97
N LEU A 371 21.10 8.21 -7.26
CA LEU A 371 20.39 7.34 -6.34
C LEU A 371 19.85 8.14 -5.14
N LYS A 372 18.52 8.22 -5.04
CA LYS A 372 17.81 8.92 -3.96
C LYS A 372 17.31 7.98 -2.88
N GLN A 373 16.94 6.76 -3.25
CA GLN A 373 16.32 5.80 -2.36
C GLN A 373 17.09 4.48 -2.40
N MET A 374 17.54 4.03 -1.23
CA MET A 374 18.21 2.74 -1.05
C MET A 374 17.46 1.92 0.00
N TYR A 375 16.99 0.73 -0.39
CA TYR A 375 16.37 -0.22 0.51
C TYR A 375 17.14 -1.53 0.54
N LEU A 376 17.67 -1.89 1.71
CA LEU A 376 18.38 -3.14 1.98
C LEU A 376 17.57 -4.00 2.95
N ARG A 377 17.22 -5.22 2.54
CA ARG A 377 16.52 -6.17 3.41
C ARG A 377 17.25 -7.51 3.46
N ARG A 378 17.47 -8.03 4.66
CA ARG A 378 18.18 -9.30 4.88
C ARG A 378 19.53 -9.38 4.19
N CYS A 379 20.28 -8.27 4.15
CA CYS A 379 21.63 -8.19 3.59
C CYS A 379 22.66 -8.46 4.69
N CYS A 380 22.91 -9.76 4.97
CA CYS A 380 23.69 -10.20 6.13
C CYS A 380 25.20 -10.01 6.00
N PHE A 381 25.72 -9.58 4.84
CA PHE A 381 27.17 -9.40 4.62
C PHE A 381 27.62 -7.95 4.60
N VAL A 382 26.69 -7.02 4.84
CA VAL A 382 27.00 -5.59 4.96
C VAL A 382 27.18 -5.26 6.43
N THR A 383 28.29 -4.56 6.73
CA THR A 383 28.69 -4.13 8.07
C THR A 383 28.71 -2.60 8.19
N ASP A 384 29.08 -2.09 9.35
CA ASP A 384 29.25 -0.65 9.61
C ASP A 384 30.22 0.01 8.63
N SER A 385 31.32 -0.68 8.28
CA SER A 385 32.31 -0.15 7.33
C SER A 385 31.71 0.09 5.95
N GLY A 386 30.89 -0.85 5.47
CA GLY A 386 30.18 -0.70 4.19
C GLY A 386 29.13 0.42 4.25
N LEU A 387 28.35 0.51 5.34
CA LEU A 387 27.35 1.54 5.51
C LEU A 387 27.99 2.94 5.51
N VAL A 388 29.09 3.13 6.23
CA VAL A 388 29.83 4.40 6.29
C VAL A 388 30.46 4.75 4.94
N ALA A 389 31.05 3.76 4.23
CA ALA A 389 31.61 3.98 2.90
C ALA A 389 30.52 4.38 1.89
N PHE A 390 29.36 3.71 1.94
CA PHE A 390 28.20 4.06 1.12
C PHE A 390 27.69 5.47 1.45
N ALA A 391 27.56 5.82 2.72
CA ALA A 391 27.12 7.14 3.19
C ALA A 391 28.00 8.28 2.66
N LYS A 392 29.33 8.06 2.60
CA LYS A 392 30.30 9.01 2.01
C LYS A 392 30.18 9.14 0.51
N ALA A 393 29.84 8.05 -0.19
CA ALA A 393 29.82 7.97 -1.64
C ALA A 393 28.47 8.41 -2.25
N ALA A 394 27.35 8.14 -1.59
CA ALA A 394 26.01 8.35 -2.10
C ALA A 394 25.52 9.81 -1.93
N VAL A 395 26.04 10.70 -2.75
CA VAL A 395 25.86 12.18 -2.64
C VAL A 395 24.41 12.68 -2.86
N SER A 396 23.55 11.87 -3.47
CA SER A 396 22.16 12.23 -3.78
C SER A 396 21.12 11.51 -2.93
N LEU A 397 21.55 10.73 -1.94
CA LEU A 397 20.69 9.88 -1.13
C LEU A 397 19.73 10.72 -0.27
N GLU A 398 18.42 10.51 -0.46
CA GLU A 398 17.36 11.16 0.30
C GLU A 398 16.68 10.21 1.31
N SER A 399 16.64 8.90 1.01
CA SER A 399 16.00 7.89 1.86
C SER A 399 16.85 6.63 1.96
N LEU A 400 17.08 6.18 3.18
CA LEU A 400 17.76 4.92 3.48
C LEU A 400 16.89 4.05 4.38
N GLN A 401 16.58 2.83 3.91
CA GLN A 401 15.84 1.86 4.68
C GLN A 401 16.63 0.57 4.84
N LEU A 402 16.77 0.12 6.09
CA LEU A 402 17.49 -1.10 6.47
C LEU A 402 16.51 -2.01 7.24
N GLU A 403 16.23 -3.19 6.70
CA GLU A 403 15.32 -4.13 7.33
C GLU A 403 15.99 -5.49 7.52
N GLU A 404 15.92 -6.03 8.74
CA GLU A 404 16.52 -7.33 9.09
C GLU A 404 18.02 -7.44 8.73
N CYS A 405 18.75 -6.30 8.79
CA CYS A 405 20.18 -6.22 8.53
C CYS A 405 20.92 -6.22 9.89
N ASN A 406 21.35 -7.40 10.34
CA ASN A 406 21.75 -7.63 11.74
C ASN A 406 23.24 -7.39 12.03
N ARG A 407 24.03 -6.93 11.06
CA ARG A 407 25.46 -6.62 11.25
C ARG A 407 25.75 -5.13 11.43
N PHE A 408 24.73 -4.30 11.29
CA PHE A 408 24.88 -2.89 11.62
C PHE A 408 24.81 -2.69 13.12
N THR A 409 25.73 -1.88 13.63
CA THR A 409 25.71 -1.43 15.02
C THR A 409 25.21 0.01 15.10
N GLN A 410 24.90 0.45 16.30
CA GLN A 410 24.53 1.84 16.54
C GLN A 410 25.64 2.80 16.11
N SER A 411 26.91 2.50 16.44
CA SER A 411 28.04 3.35 16.08
C SER A 411 28.15 3.51 14.56
N GLY A 412 27.96 2.43 13.79
CA GLY A 412 27.94 2.48 12.33
C GLY A 412 26.85 3.39 11.78
N ILE A 413 25.65 3.32 12.35
CA ILE A 413 24.50 4.16 11.94
C ILE A 413 24.77 5.63 12.25
N ILE A 414 25.26 5.94 13.46
CA ILE A 414 25.56 7.31 13.88
C ILE A 414 26.68 7.92 13.03
N VAL A 415 27.76 7.17 12.79
CA VAL A 415 28.86 7.61 11.92
C VAL A 415 28.39 7.75 10.46
N ALA A 416 27.51 6.90 9.98
CA ALA A 416 26.92 7.05 8.66
C ALA A 416 26.08 8.34 8.56
N LEU A 417 25.23 8.62 9.54
CA LEU A 417 24.42 9.86 9.59
C LEU A 417 25.30 11.11 9.56
N SER A 418 26.41 11.14 10.33
CA SER A 418 27.34 12.28 10.34
C SER A 418 28.12 12.45 9.02
N ASN A 419 28.22 11.40 8.20
CA ASN A 419 28.93 11.44 6.91
C ASN A 419 27.99 11.70 5.72
N ILE A 420 26.68 11.51 5.85
CA ILE A 420 25.72 11.80 4.78
C ILE A 420 25.52 13.32 4.70
N LYS A 421 26.22 13.94 3.77
CA LYS A 421 26.21 15.38 3.57
C LYS A 421 24.86 15.87 3.02
N THR A 422 24.04 16.51 3.84
CA THR A 422 23.01 17.50 3.48
C THR A 422 21.72 17.04 2.75
N LYS A 423 21.56 15.77 2.37
CA LYS A 423 20.36 15.38 1.59
C LYS A 423 19.47 14.30 2.20
N LEU A 424 19.97 13.52 3.15
CA LEU A 424 19.17 12.46 3.75
C LEU A 424 17.98 13.04 4.54
N ARG A 425 16.78 12.73 4.07
CA ARG A 425 15.52 13.18 4.67
C ARG A 425 14.84 12.10 5.50
N SER A 426 15.07 10.84 5.15
CA SER A 426 14.43 9.70 5.82
C SER A 426 15.40 8.59 6.13
N LEU A 427 15.40 8.10 7.37
CA LEU A 427 16.11 6.90 7.80
C LEU A 427 15.11 5.95 8.46
N THR A 428 15.07 4.70 7.97
CA THR A 428 14.21 3.66 8.52
C THR A 428 15.02 2.42 8.87
N LEU A 429 14.91 1.97 10.12
CA LEU A 429 15.50 0.73 10.63
C LEU A 429 14.37 -0.18 11.12
N VAL A 430 14.26 -1.40 10.57
CA VAL A 430 13.21 -2.33 10.95
C VAL A 430 13.81 -3.67 11.32
N LYS A 431 13.51 -4.18 12.51
CA LYS A 431 13.97 -5.49 12.98
C LYS A 431 15.49 -5.72 12.87
N CYS A 432 16.30 -4.68 13.06
CA CYS A 432 17.76 -4.78 13.05
C CYS A 432 18.27 -5.12 14.45
N SER A 433 18.59 -6.40 14.70
CA SER A 433 19.00 -6.92 16.03
C SER A 433 20.47 -6.64 16.39
N GLY A 434 21.30 -6.20 15.44
CA GLY A 434 22.70 -5.81 15.69
C GLY A 434 22.86 -4.48 16.40
N VAL A 435 21.84 -3.63 16.36
CA VAL A 435 21.83 -2.32 17.02
C VAL A 435 21.63 -2.52 18.51
N LYS A 436 22.67 -2.22 19.30
CA LYS A 436 22.66 -2.33 20.77
C LYS A 436 22.82 -0.93 21.36
N ASP A 437 22.25 -0.71 22.55
CA ASP A 437 22.39 0.55 23.26
C ASP A 437 23.82 0.73 23.77
N ILE A 438 24.52 1.75 23.33
CA ILE A 438 25.90 2.04 23.66
C ILE A 438 26.02 3.54 23.90
N ASP A 439 26.64 3.93 25.01
CA ASP A 439 27.04 5.32 25.24
C ASP A 439 28.28 5.67 24.40
N MET A 440 28.14 6.65 23.53
CA MET A 440 29.26 7.22 22.75
C MET A 440 29.34 8.71 22.99
N GLU A 441 30.54 9.25 23.02
CA GLU A 441 30.75 10.72 23.06
C GLU A 441 30.40 11.32 21.68
N VAL A 442 29.38 12.17 21.64
CA VAL A 442 28.87 12.84 20.43
C VAL A 442 29.67 14.09 20.05
N SER A 443 30.60 14.53 20.92
CA SER A 443 31.32 15.82 20.82
C SER A 443 32.07 16.05 19.50
N MET A 444 32.34 15.01 18.72
CA MET A 444 33.09 15.08 17.45
C MET A 444 32.23 14.87 16.20
N LEU A 445 30.90 14.70 16.33
CA LEU A 445 30.03 14.36 15.21
C LEU A 445 29.28 15.58 14.66
N SER A 446 29.26 15.74 13.34
CA SER A 446 28.50 16.81 12.67
C SER A 446 27.00 16.50 12.70
N PRO A 447 26.16 17.50 13.04
CA PRO A 447 24.69 17.30 13.01
C PRO A 447 24.18 16.97 11.60
N CYS A 448 23.13 16.15 11.54
CA CYS A 448 22.39 15.83 10.31
C CYS A 448 21.13 16.72 10.24
N GLU A 449 21.31 17.95 9.77
CA GLU A 449 20.24 18.96 9.70
C GLU A 449 19.19 18.67 8.61
N SER A 450 19.46 17.72 7.70
CA SER A 450 18.55 17.39 6.60
C SER A 450 17.49 16.36 6.98
N LEU A 451 17.70 15.57 8.05
CA LEU A 451 16.81 14.47 8.42
C LEU A 451 15.48 15.01 8.95
N ARG A 452 14.37 14.55 8.34
CA ARG A 452 13.00 14.94 8.68
C ARG A 452 12.19 13.77 9.21
N SER A 453 12.54 12.55 8.82
CA SER A 453 11.82 11.33 9.20
C SER A 453 12.78 10.29 9.76
N LEU A 454 12.52 9.84 10.97
CA LEU A 454 13.26 8.76 11.62
C LEU A 454 12.30 7.67 12.06
N ALA A 455 12.50 6.46 11.55
CA ALA A 455 11.75 5.29 11.96
C ALA A 455 12.70 4.20 12.46
N ILE A 456 12.56 3.80 13.73
CA ILE A 456 13.31 2.69 14.34
C ILE A 456 12.27 1.75 14.94
N GLN A 457 12.02 0.64 14.25
CA GLN A 457 10.89 -0.23 14.57
C GLN A 457 11.37 -1.64 14.93
N LYS A 458 10.84 -2.16 16.03
CA LYS A 458 11.09 -3.56 16.45
C LYS A 458 12.59 -3.92 16.49
N CYS A 459 13.45 -2.98 16.89
CA CYS A 459 14.89 -3.16 17.08
C CYS A 459 15.17 -3.39 18.58
N PRO A 460 15.24 -4.65 19.06
CA PRO A 460 15.17 -4.96 20.49
C PRO A 460 16.36 -4.45 21.30
N GLY A 461 17.51 -4.23 20.66
CA GLY A 461 18.71 -3.72 21.33
C GLY A 461 18.83 -2.20 21.38
N PHE A 462 17.91 -1.47 20.73
CA PHE A 462 17.93 -0.02 20.70
C PHE A 462 17.33 0.55 22.00
N GLY A 463 18.09 1.40 22.69
CA GLY A 463 17.71 1.89 24.02
C GLY A 463 17.76 3.40 24.15
N SER A 464 17.67 3.84 25.41
CA SER A 464 17.52 5.25 25.78
C SER A 464 18.76 6.09 25.45
N SER A 465 19.98 5.57 25.66
CA SER A 465 21.23 6.30 25.37
C SER A 465 21.35 6.59 23.87
N SER A 466 21.02 5.60 23.05
CA SER A 466 21.01 5.71 21.59
C SER A 466 20.05 6.79 21.11
N LEU A 467 18.85 6.83 21.69
CA LEU A 467 17.81 7.76 21.29
C LEU A 467 18.18 9.20 21.65
N ALA A 468 18.73 9.41 22.85
CA ALA A 468 19.22 10.72 23.31
C ALA A 468 20.33 11.28 22.40
N MET A 469 21.24 10.41 21.92
CA MET A 469 22.29 10.81 20.97
C MET A 469 21.73 11.22 19.61
N ILE A 470 20.78 10.45 19.06
CA ILE A 470 20.13 10.78 17.78
C ILE A 470 19.38 12.11 17.89
N GLY A 471 18.75 12.39 19.03
CA GLY A 471 18.10 13.68 19.27
C GLY A 471 19.05 14.87 19.11
N LYS A 472 20.28 14.76 19.64
CA LYS A 472 21.31 15.79 19.49
C LYS A 472 21.83 15.93 18.05
N LEU A 473 21.84 14.83 17.28
CA LEU A 473 22.34 14.83 15.90
C LEU A 473 21.31 15.29 14.88
N CYS A 474 20.01 15.15 15.15
CA CYS A 474 18.95 15.36 14.17
C CYS A 474 17.90 16.38 14.68
N PRO A 475 18.23 17.68 14.78
CA PRO A 475 17.34 18.69 15.36
C PRO A 475 16.12 19.03 14.49
N GLN A 476 16.10 18.61 13.24
CA GLN A 476 15.10 18.99 12.26
C GLN A 476 14.05 17.90 12.00
N LEU A 477 13.84 16.96 12.95
CA LEU A 477 12.87 15.88 12.82
C LEU A 477 11.43 16.42 12.85
N ARG A 478 10.58 15.83 11.98
CA ARG A 478 9.13 16.07 11.92
C ARG A 478 8.32 14.79 12.11
N HIS A 479 8.87 13.65 11.66
CA HIS A 479 8.21 12.35 11.75
C HIS A 479 9.10 11.40 12.56
N LEU A 480 8.55 10.89 13.65
CA LEU A 480 9.23 9.97 14.56
C LEU A 480 8.41 8.69 14.73
N ASN A 481 8.98 7.54 14.37
CA ASN A 481 8.36 6.24 14.59
C ASN A 481 9.30 5.31 15.35
N LEU A 482 8.93 4.98 16.59
CA LEU A 482 9.69 4.14 17.51
C LEU A 482 8.93 2.85 17.89
N THR A 483 8.06 2.39 17.02
CA THR A 483 7.17 1.24 17.27
C THR A 483 7.93 0.02 17.77
N GLY A 484 7.50 -0.53 18.91
CA GLY A 484 8.01 -1.78 19.46
C GLY A 484 9.43 -1.70 20.01
N LEU A 485 9.85 -0.53 20.48
CA LEU A 485 11.12 -0.35 21.19
C LEU A 485 10.90 -0.49 22.69
N TYR A 486 11.07 -1.70 23.21
CA TYR A 486 10.82 -2.03 24.63
C TYR A 486 11.88 -1.47 25.59
N GLY A 487 13.08 -1.13 25.07
CA GLY A 487 14.21 -0.64 25.86
C GLY A 487 14.21 0.86 26.13
N ILE A 488 13.34 1.64 25.48
CA ILE A 488 13.31 3.10 25.67
C ILE A 488 12.45 3.50 26.88
N THR A 489 12.89 4.57 27.55
CA THR A 489 12.21 5.19 28.70
C THR A 489 12.05 6.69 28.47
N ASP A 490 11.30 7.35 29.34
CA ASP A 490 11.13 8.80 29.31
C ASP A 490 12.47 9.55 29.28
N ALA A 491 13.47 9.09 30.08
CA ALA A 491 14.81 9.69 30.14
C ALA A 491 15.57 9.67 28.80
N GLY A 492 15.28 8.66 27.92
CA GLY A 492 15.91 8.60 26.60
C GLY A 492 15.20 9.42 25.55
N LEU A 493 13.85 9.50 25.62
CA LEU A 493 13.07 10.23 24.65
C LEU A 493 13.04 11.74 24.90
N LEU A 494 13.06 12.16 26.16
CA LEU A 494 13.01 13.58 26.54
C LEU A 494 14.10 14.44 25.88
N PRO A 495 15.39 14.04 25.87
CA PRO A 495 16.43 14.82 25.19
C PRO A 495 16.22 14.96 23.68
N LEU A 496 15.57 13.96 23.03
CA LEU A 496 15.22 14.07 21.61
C LEU A 496 14.13 15.13 21.41
N LEU A 497 13.09 15.13 22.26
CA LEU A 497 12.02 16.12 22.18
C LEU A 497 12.54 17.54 22.41
N GLU A 498 13.41 17.73 23.40
CA GLU A 498 14.00 19.04 23.74
C GLU A 498 14.93 19.60 22.67
N ASN A 499 15.64 18.73 21.94
CA ASN A 499 16.56 19.14 20.86
C ASN A 499 15.88 19.27 19.50
N CYS A 500 14.60 18.88 19.35
CA CYS A 500 13.87 18.94 18.10
C CYS A 500 13.31 20.35 17.86
N GLU A 501 13.97 21.13 16.99
CA GLU A 501 13.63 22.54 16.70
C GLU A 501 12.48 22.68 15.70
N ALA A 502 12.34 21.72 14.75
CA ALA A 502 11.37 21.83 13.64
C ALA A 502 9.91 21.62 14.04
N GLY A 503 9.67 21.13 15.25
CA GLY A 503 8.35 20.67 15.71
C GLY A 503 7.93 19.32 15.10
N LEU A 504 7.56 18.38 15.97
CA LEU A 504 7.11 17.06 15.56
C LEU A 504 5.66 17.14 15.06
N VAL A 505 5.39 16.48 13.91
CA VAL A 505 4.08 16.44 13.25
C VAL A 505 3.45 15.07 13.44
N ASN A 506 4.21 13.99 13.24
CA ASN A 506 3.73 12.62 13.36
C ASN A 506 4.64 11.84 14.31
N VAL A 507 4.06 11.34 15.40
CA VAL A 507 4.78 10.59 16.42
C VAL A 507 4.08 9.26 16.66
N ASN A 508 4.82 8.16 16.42
CA ASN A 508 4.36 6.81 16.69
C ASN A 508 5.26 6.14 17.73
N LEU A 509 4.69 5.86 18.88
CA LEU A 509 5.33 5.22 20.03
C LEU A 509 4.69 3.88 20.37
N ALA A 510 3.94 3.27 19.44
CA ALA A 510 3.20 2.05 19.69
C ALA A 510 4.08 0.93 20.26
N GLY A 511 3.64 0.28 21.32
CA GLY A 511 4.38 -0.80 22.00
C GLY A 511 5.61 -0.35 22.81
N CYS A 512 5.76 0.92 23.11
CA CYS A 512 6.84 1.42 24.00
C CYS A 512 6.38 1.37 25.46
N TRP A 513 6.40 0.19 26.07
CA TRP A 513 5.77 -0.11 27.37
C TRP A 513 6.33 0.65 28.57
N ASN A 514 7.54 1.21 28.45
CA ASN A 514 8.20 1.89 29.57
C ASN A 514 7.98 3.41 29.58
N LEU A 515 7.32 3.95 28.56
CA LEU A 515 6.94 5.35 28.51
C LEU A 515 5.75 5.64 29.45
N THR A 516 5.77 6.83 30.08
CA THR A 516 4.74 7.26 31.04
C THR A 516 4.08 8.58 30.61
N ASP A 517 3.08 9.03 31.35
CA ASP A 517 2.41 10.32 31.15
C ASP A 517 3.37 11.51 31.11
N ASN A 518 4.55 11.42 31.75
CA ASN A 518 5.53 12.49 31.76
C ASN A 518 6.04 12.80 30.35
N ILE A 519 6.28 11.76 29.53
CA ILE A 519 6.79 11.98 28.17
C ILE A 519 5.70 12.53 27.24
N VAL A 520 4.46 12.09 27.40
CA VAL A 520 3.32 12.65 26.64
C VAL A 520 3.10 14.11 27.02
N SER A 521 3.25 14.45 28.31
CA SER A 521 3.17 15.82 28.78
C SER A 521 4.28 16.71 28.21
N ALA A 522 5.51 16.19 28.12
CA ALA A 522 6.63 16.90 27.50
C ALA A 522 6.38 17.09 25.99
N LEU A 523 5.95 16.03 25.28
CA LEU A 523 5.64 16.07 23.86
C LEU A 523 4.54 17.11 23.55
N ALA A 524 3.44 17.08 24.31
CA ALA A 524 2.33 18.01 24.13
C ALA A 524 2.72 19.47 24.38
N ARG A 525 3.56 19.72 25.38
CA ARG A 525 4.03 21.09 25.69
C ARG A 525 5.03 21.63 24.66
N LEU A 526 5.96 20.79 24.18
CA LEU A 526 7.02 21.21 23.28
C LEU A 526 6.56 21.26 21.80
N HIS A 527 5.72 20.31 21.41
CA HIS A 527 5.34 20.10 20.02
C HIS A 527 3.83 20.10 19.76
N GLY A 528 2.98 20.34 20.75
CA GLY A 528 1.52 20.31 20.61
C GLY A 528 0.97 21.25 19.55
N GLY A 529 1.65 22.36 19.26
CA GLY A 529 1.27 23.28 18.18
C GLY A 529 1.52 22.77 16.76
N THR A 530 2.27 21.67 16.58
CA THR A 530 2.59 21.06 15.28
C THR A 530 2.18 19.61 15.18
N LEU A 531 1.79 18.97 16.30
CA LEU A 531 1.49 17.54 16.38
C LEU A 531 0.12 17.24 15.77
N GLU A 532 0.09 16.56 14.62
CA GLU A 532 -1.13 16.18 13.90
C GLU A 532 -1.53 14.72 14.16
N VAL A 533 -0.55 13.82 14.34
CA VAL A 533 -0.77 12.39 14.53
C VAL A 533 0.03 11.88 15.73
N LEU A 534 -0.65 11.23 16.68
CA LEU A 534 -0.03 10.61 17.84
C LEU A 534 -0.55 9.19 18.03
N ASN A 535 0.35 8.21 17.96
CA ASN A 535 0.03 6.82 18.24
C ASN A 535 0.78 6.32 19.49
N LEU A 536 0.00 5.85 20.47
CA LEU A 536 0.44 5.33 21.75
C LEU A 536 -0.08 3.90 22.00
N ASP A 537 -0.51 3.16 20.94
CA ASP A 537 -1.06 1.80 21.09
C ASP A 537 -0.13 0.92 21.93
N GLY A 538 -0.67 0.28 22.95
CA GLY A 538 0.06 -0.64 23.82
C GLY A 538 1.04 0.03 24.82
N CYS A 539 0.99 1.34 25.00
CA CYS A 539 1.73 2.04 26.06
C CYS A 539 0.97 1.97 27.39
N MET A 540 1.05 0.85 28.08
CA MET A 540 0.21 0.49 29.23
C MET A 540 0.35 1.39 30.47
N LYS A 541 1.41 2.21 30.54
CA LYS A 541 1.64 3.17 31.66
C LYS A 541 1.09 4.56 31.38
N ILE A 542 0.44 4.74 30.23
CA ILE A 542 -0.22 5.98 29.84
C ILE A 542 -1.65 5.98 30.33
N THR A 543 -2.03 7.05 31.04
CA THR A 543 -3.30 7.19 31.74
C THR A 543 -4.06 8.45 31.29
N ASP A 544 -5.19 8.73 31.93
CA ASP A 544 -5.99 9.93 31.73
C ASP A 544 -5.20 11.25 31.90
N ALA A 545 -4.10 11.24 32.67
CA ALA A 545 -3.24 12.41 32.83
C ALA A 545 -2.63 12.89 31.51
N SER A 546 -2.32 11.95 30.59
CA SER A 546 -1.89 12.30 29.23
C SER A 546 -2.99 13.00 28.43
N LEU A 547 -4.24 12.56 28.56
CA LEU A 547 -5.36 13.15 27.83
C LEU A 547 -5.64 14.60 28.29
N VAL A 548 -5.46 14.90 29.57
CA VAL A 548 -5.54 16.28 30.08
C VAL A 548 -4.52 17.19 29.40
N THR A 549 -3.29 16.72 29.25
CA THR A 549 -2.23 17.51 28.64
C THR A 549 -2.39 17.67 27.13
N ILE A 550 -2.82 16.61 26.44
CA ILE A 550 -3.16 16.64 25.02
C ILE A 550 -4.29 17.63 24.76
N ALA A 551 -5.37 17.56 25.52
CA ALA A 551 -6.53 18.44 25.38
C ALA A 551 -6.19 19.93 25.51
N ASN A 552 -5.20 20.27 26.33
CA ASN A 552 -4.80 21.65 26.59
C ASN A 552 -3.74 22.20 25.62
N ASN A 553 -2.95 21.34 24.96
CA ASN A 553 -1.77 21.79 24.19
C ASN A 553 -1.79 21.39 22.73
N CYS A 554 -2.52 20.32 22.33
CA CYS A 554 -2.44 19.77 20.98
C CYS A 554 -3.62 20.21 20.11
N LEU A 555 -3.64 21.48 19.70
CA LEU A 555 -4.77 22.09 19.01
C LEU A 555 -4.96 21.60 17.57
N VAL A 556 -3.90 21.12 16.93
CA VAL A 556 -3.90 20.64 15.53
C VAL A 556 -3.95 19.11 15.40
N LEU A 557 -4.11 18.40 16.53
CA LEU A 557 -4.12 16.95 16.55
C LEU A 557 -5.39 16.41 15.88
N ASN A 558 -5.19 15.66 14.79
CA ASN A 558 -6.25 15.08 13.98
C ASN A 558 -6.46 13.58 14.24
N ASP A 559 -5.39 12.86 14.56
CA ASP A 559 -5.39 11.39 14.72
C ASP A 559 -4.72 11.02 16.05
N LEU A 560 -5.47 10.35 16.91
CA LEU A 560 -5.02 9.91 18.23
C LEU A 560 -5.34 8.42 18.43
N ASP A 561 -4.30 7.60 18.59
CA ASP A 561 -4.43 6.20 18.94
C ASP A 561 -3.90 5.96 20.37
N MET A 562 -4.81 5.62 21.28
CA MET A 562 -4.56 5.27 22.68
C MET A 562 -4.99 3.83 22.98
N SER A 563 -4.99 2.98 21.95
CA SER A 563 -5.38 1.58 22.11
C SER A 563 -4.53 0.87 23.17
N LYS A 564 -5.16 0.02 23.97
CA LYS A 564 -4.52 -0.75 25.06
C LYS A 564 -3.78 0.11 26.09
N CYS A 565 -4.12 1.39 26.23
CA CYS A 565 -3.66 2.26 27.30
C CYS A 565 -4.59 2.17 28.51
N ALA A 566 -4.12 2.64 29.68
CA ALA A 566 -4.91 2.69 30.94
C ALA A 566 -5.83 3.93 30.97
N ILE A 567 -6.71 4.04 29.95
CA ILE A 567 -7.65 5.15 29.79
C ILE A 567 -9.02 4.76 30.36
N THR A 568 -9.60 5.68 31.14
CA THR A 568 -10.92 5.52 31.75
C THR A 568 -11.97 6.47 31.14
N ASP A 569 -13.21 6.33 31.56
CA ASP A 569 -14.32 7.23 31.18
C ASP A 569 -14.02 8.70 31.54
N ALA A 570 -13.23 8.96 32.58
CA ALA A 570 -12.84 10.31 33.01
C ALA A 570 -11.90 10.97 31.99
N GLY A 571 -10.98 10.21 31.41
CA GLY A 571 -10.09 10.72 30.34
C GLY A 571 -10.89 11.13 29.10
N ILE A 572 -11.86 10.33 28.69
CA ILE A 572 -12.74 10.66 27.56
C ILE A 572 -13.60 11.90 27.85
N ALA A 573 -14.06 12.05 29.10
CA ALA A 573 -14.78 13.24 29.52
C ALA A 573 -13.93 14.52 29.43
N VAL A 574 -12.62 14.43 29.66
CA VAL A 574 -11.70 15.57 29.47
C VAL A 574 -11.57 15.93 28.00
N LEU A 575 -11.33 14.96 27.12
CA LEU A 575 -11.26 15.19 25.67
C LEU A 575 -12.55 15.82 25.13
N SER A 576 -13.72 15.36 25.60
CA SER A 576 -15.01 15.87 25.13
C SER A 576 -15.27 17.34 25.48
N ARG A 577 -14.54 17.89 26.46
CA ARG A 577 -14.63 19.31 26.89
C ARG A 577 -13.62 20.20 26.17
N ALA A 578 -12.66 19.62 25.45
CA ALA A 578 -11.62 20.36 24.75
C ALA A 578 -12.17 20.98 23.45
N SER A 579 -12.78 22.15 23.56
CA SER A 579 -13.45 22.82 22.44
C SER A 579 -12.55 23.24 21.28
N LEU A 580 -11.25 23.27 21.49
CA LEU A 580 -10.24 23.67 20.47
C LEU A 580 -9.60 22.46 19.78
N LEU A 581 -9.87 21.25 20.23
CA LEU A 581 -9.29 20.03 19.65
C LEU A 581 -10.10 19.58 18.43
N SER A 582 -9.47 19.52 17.27
CA SER A 582 -10.09 19.14 15.98
C SER A 582 -9.87 17.67 15.65
N LEU A 583 -10.07 16.76 16.60
CA LEU A 583 -9.82 15.33 16.43
C LEU A 583 -10.77 14.72 15.38
N GLN A 584 -10.20 14.03 14.39
CA GLN A 584 -10.93 13.36 13.32
C GLN A 584 -10.94 11.83 13.49
N VAL A 585 -9.84 11.25 13.99
CA VAL A 585 -9.73 9.82 14.21
C VAL A 585 -9.31 9.56 15.66
N LEU A 586 -10.08 8.70 16.34
CA LEU A 586 -9.79 8.27 17.70
C LEU A 586 -9.83 6.76 17.80
N SER A 587 -8.72 6.15 18.26
CA SER A 587 -8.66 4.72 18.54
C SER A 587 -8.47 4.49 20.04
N LEU A 588 -9.38 3.72 20.62
CA LEU A 588 -9.41 3.30 22.03
C LEU A 588 -9.51 1.77 22.14
N SER A 589 -9.14 1.04 21.07
CA SER A 589 -9.27 -0.40 21.00
C SER A 589 -8.57 -1.08 22.18
N GLY A 590 -9.25 -2.01 22.85
CA GLY A 590 -8.67 -2.78 23.96
C GLY A 590 -8.38 -1.98 25.23
N CYS A 591 -8.94 -0.79 25.41
CA CYS A 591 -8.92 -0.08 26.70
C CYS A 591 -9.90 -0.75 27.65
N SER A 592 -9.39 -1.53 28.62
CA SER A 592 -10.19 -2.37 29.51
C SER A 592 -11.02 -1.59 30.53
N ASP A 593 -10.59 -0.37 30.87
CA ASP A 593 -11.15 0.47 31.93
C ASP A 593 -12.26 1.44 31.43
N LEU A 594 -12.56 1.41 30.12
CA LEU A 594 -13.68 2.11 29.53
C LEU A 594 -14.99 1.35 29.79
N SER A 595 -16.01 2.04 30.25
CA SER A 595 -17.33 1.47 30.57
C SER A 595 -18.45 2.17 29.75
N ASN A 596 -19.70 1.72 29.96
CA ASN A 596 -20.88 2.34 29.35
C ASN A 596 -21.03 3.84 29.67
N LYS A 597 -20.35 4.35 30.71
CA LYS A 597 -20.37 5.76 31.09
C LYS A 597 -19.66 6.66 30.11
N CYS A 598 -18.80 6.14 29.22
CA CYS A 598 -18.14 6.92 28.17
C CYS A 598 -19.10 7.40 27.07
N LEU A 599 -20.27 6.76 26.90
CA LEU A 599 -21.25 7.04 25.83
C LEU A 599 -21.57 8.53 25.60
N PRO A 600 -21.96 9.33 26.64
CA PRO A 600 -22.27 10.73 26.42
C PRO A 600 -21.05 11.53 25.91
N PHE A 601 -19.87 11.22 26.38
CA PHE A 601 -18.63 11.90 26.00
C PHE A 601 -18.19 11.55 24.59
N LEU A 602 -18.27 10.28 24.21
CA LEU A 602 -18.01 9.85 22.82
C LEU A 602 -19.04 10.44 21.85
N THR A 603 -20.29 10.62 22.28
CA THR A 603 -21.33 11.28 21.45
C THR A 603 -20.98 12.74 21.18
N ILE A 604 -20.40 13.46 22.15
CA ILE A 604 -19.95 14.83 21.97
C ILE A 604 -18.74 14.89 21.03
N LEU A 605 -17.72 14.07 21.29
CA LEU A 605 -16.53 13.95 20.43
C LEU A 605 -16.88 13.54 19.00
N GLY A 606 -17.86 12.65 18.85
CA GLY A 606 -18.28 12.12 17.55
C GLY A 606 -18.83 13.16 16.57
N GLN A 607 -19.12 14.38 17.03
CA GLN A 607 -19.52 15.47 16.13
C GLN A 607 -18.36 15.91 15.21
N SER A 608 -17.11 15.78 15.67
CA SER A 608 -15.90 16.07 14.87
C SER A 608 -15.24 14.80 14.29
N LEU A 609 -15.51 13.62 14.87
CA LEU A 609 -14.86 12.37 14.46
C LEU A 609 -15.41 11.86 13.12
N ILE A 610 -14.47 11.45 12.26
CA ILE A 610 -14.71 10.69 11.02
C ILE A 610 -14.56 9.20 11.29
N GLY A 611 -13.65 8.81 12.21
CA GLY A 611 -13.38 7.42 12.57
C GLY A 611 -13.23 7.23 14.09
N LEU A 612 -13.89 6.19 14.62
CA LEU A 612 -13.80 5.78 16.02
C LEU A 612 -13.56 4.26 16.10
N ASN A 613 -12.49 3.85 16.78
CA ASN A 613 -12.22 2.44 17.03
C ASN A 613 -12.37 2.13 18.53
N ILE A 614 -13.33 1.29 18.87
CA ILE A 614 -13.60 0.80 20.23
C ILE A 614 -13.63 -0.73 20.29
N GLN A 615 -12.98 -1.40 19.34
CA GLN A 615 -12.87 -2.86 19.33
C GLN A 615 -12.25 -3.38 20.61
N LYS A 616 -12.67 -4.55 21.07
CA LYS A 616 -12.11 -5.21 22.26
C LYS A 616 -12.21 -4.41 23.56
N CYS A 617 -13.09 -3.41 23.65
CA CYS A 617 -13.45 -2.73 24.90
C CYS A 617 -14.54 -3.54 25.61
N ASN A 618 -14.11 -4.60 26.30
CA ASN A 618 -15.02 -5.64 26.82
C ASN A 618 -16.00 -5.13 27.91
N SER A 619 -15.73 -4.00 28.54
CA SER A 619 -16.59 -3.39 29.57
C SER A 619 -17.69 -2.47 29.00
N ILE A 620 -17.72 -2.28 27.68
CA ILE A 620 -18.80 -1.57 26.98
C ILE A 620 -19.80 -2.62 26.46
N SER A 621 -21.07 -2.49 26.83
CA SER A 621 -22.11 -3.44 26.41
C SER A 621 -22.48 -3.29 24.93
N SER A 622 -22.94 -4.38 24.31
CA SER A 622 -23.39 -4.35 22.90
C SER A 622 -24.51 -3.33 22.67
N SER A 623 -25.44 -3.16 23.62
CA SER A 623 -26.50 -2.14 23.52
C SER A 623 -25.94 -0.71 23.51
N THR A 624 -24.87 -0.43 24.24
CA THR A 624 -24.18 0.86 24.21
C THR A 624 -23.47 1.10 22.88
N MET A 625 -22.86 0.05 22.31
CA MET A 625 -22.23 0.11 20.99
C MET A 625 -23.26 0.39 19.88
N GLU A 626 -24.41 -0.27 19.92
CA GLU A 626 -25.53 -0.01 18.99
C GLU A 626 -26.03 1.44 19.08
N MET A 627 -26.20 1.96 20.30
CA MET A 627 -26.57 3.36 20.50
C MET A 627 -25.53 4.35 19.99
N LEU A 628 -24.23 4.02 20.08
CA LEU A 628 -23.16 4.85 19.49
C LEU A 628 -23.25 4.88 17.97
N VAL A 629 -23.42 3.72 17.32
CA VAL A 629 -23.57 3.62 15.87
C VAL A 629 -24.77 4.43 15.38
N GLU A 630 -25.90 4.36 16.08
CA GLU A 630 -27.10 5.11 15.75
C GLU A 630 -26.90 6.64 15.88
N LYS A 631 -26.25 7.08 16.97
CA LYS A 631 -26.02 8.51 17.23
C LYS A 631 -24.93 9.13 16.35
N LEU A 632 -23.91 8.36 15.99
CA LEU A 632 -22.72 8.82 15.24
C LEU A 632 -22.76 8.37 13.79
N TRP A 633 -23.87 8.52 13.10
CA TRP A 633 -24.09 8.08 11.72
C TRP A 633 -23.11 8.67 10.67
N ARG A 634 -22.38 9.75 11.00
CA ARG A 634 -21.33 10.36 10.19
C ARG A 634 -19.93 9.81 10.46
N CYS A 635 -19.78 9.00 11.50
CA CYS A 635 -18.52 8.46 11.95
C CYS A 635 -18.44 6.97 11.61
N ASP A 636 -17.34 6.54 10.98
CA ASP A 636 -17.06 5.13 10.78
C ASP A 636 -16.63 4.51 12.12
N ILE A 637 -17.44 3.59 12.66
CA ILE A 637 -17.16 2.98 13.97
C ILE A 637 -16.72 1.54 13.79
N LEU A 638 -15.54 1.21 14.33
CA LEU A 638 -15.05 -0.16 14.49
C LEU A 638 -15.37 -0.66 15.90
N ILE A 639 -16.21 -1.70 16.01
CA ILE A 639 -16.69 -2.32 17.25
C ILE A 639 -16.32 -3.80 17.33
#